data_f77949c9f18ca37c5ae5fd8bd9400c25
#
_entry.id   f77949c9f18ca37c5ae5fd8bd9400c25
#
_cell.length_a   1.000
_cell.length_b   1.000
_cell.length_c   1.000
_cell.angle_alpha   90.00
_cell.angle_beta   90.00
_cell.angle_gamma   90.00
#
_symmetry.space_group_name_H-M   'P 1'
#
loop_
_entity.id
_entity.type
_entity.pdbx_description
1 polymer ?
#
loop_
_entity_poly.entity_id
_entity_poly.type
_entity_poly.pdbx_seq_one_letter_code
_entity_poly.pdbx_strand_id
1 'polypeptide(L)'
;MYRLSNHKPFPEHDTAYLPRPCMQCGKPSCVSVCPVVATDKNEDGGIVSQIYPRCIGCRYCMASCPYHARYFNWYDPIWPEGMEKTLTPDVSVRPRGVVEKCTFCAARLAVGYTLDEIVNDITKATPACFEPTIDYCVVKVPRFAFEKFKGTDPTLTTRMKAVGEIMAIGRTFEEAFGKAMRSLEDGHQGICAGGKEGADKLSDDELAQAVATPTEHRIFFVVEALRRGWDIARIHAICGIDPWYLNRINDMVQVQESIRGLRVEDIDADAMRLLKQYGTSDAEIAALTGSDERFVRAYRKGLGVVPSMKTVDTCAAEFSSATEYHYKTYENIYRTSPDAKKCVAPDETTPADKPKAMILGAGPNRIGQGIEFDYCCVHASYALAARGFETIMVNCNPETVSTDYDTSDRLYFEPLTYEDVMDVIDVERPDGVVVTLGGQTPLKLARMLEESGVNIMGTKPDAIDFAEDRERFAALLDKLGIMYPPAGQATSFEEAEAVAAHIGYPLLVRPSYVLGGRGMMIAYDAEHLRDYMAEAARISPDYPVYLDRFLEGAIESDVDALCDGEEVYIGGILEHIEEAGIHSGDSATCIPPFSFSESLQAKLRETTRRIAMALGVRGLVNVQYAIKGETVYVIEANPRASRTVPFISKATGVPLAKCAARIMAGDSIASLGLPSDERQLDWFCMKEAVMPWGRFPGADVILGPEMKSTGEVMGIAKSYPEAYAKTQLAIDYKLPDPSAGKVFISVCDRDKRHILSVARILRYLGFDICSTEGTARVLRGGNVTCEVVEKISGPHDGERPNIGDLIADGKIAVIVNTPYGPGSRGDGYLLRTEAVRRGVTCVTAMSAANTYVSAIEAVREDQQGHGSANDMGMDVIALQDLPQHTV
;
A
#
# COMPACT_ATOMS: atom_id res chain seq x y z
N MET A 1 -7.04 -28.02 -11.38
CA MET A 1 -8.47 -27.81 -11.02
C MET A 1 -9.32 -28.37 -12.13
N TYR A 2 -10.31 -29.22 -11.82
CA TYR A 2 -11.26 -29.72 -12.81
C TYR A 2 -12.55 -28.94 -12.69
N ARG A 3 -13.09 -28.54 -13.83
CA ARG A 3 -14.43 -28.03 -13.96
C ARG A 3 -15.35 -29.19 -14.28
N LEU A 4 -16.20 -29.55 -13.36
CA LEU A 4 -17.27 -30.53 -13.58
C LEU A 4 -18.54 -29.75 -13.96
N SER A 5 -19.19 -30.11 -15.05
CA SER A 5 -20.41 -29.48 -15.48
C SER A 5 -21.43 -30.55 -15.87
N ASN A 6 -22.69 -30.30 -15.57
CA ASN A 6 -23.80 -31.16 -16.02
C ASN A 6 -24.17 -30.98 -17.49
N HIS A 7 -23.47 -30.05 -18.19
CA HIS A 7 -23.67 -29.68 -19.60
C HIS A 7 -25.09 -29.21 -19.95
N LYS A 8 -25.87 -28.83 -18.96
CA LYS A 8 -27.18 -28.22 -19.18
C LYS A 8 -27.06 -26.72 -19.45
N PRO A 9 -28.02 -26.11 -20.20
CA PRO A 9 -28.07 -24.66 -20.32
C PRO A 9 -28.43 -23.98 -18.99
N PHE A 10 -27.96 -22.73 -18.80
CA PHE A 10 -28.37 -21.93 -17.66
C PHE A 10 -29.90 -21.70 -17.67
N PRO A 11 -30.62 -21.74 -16.53
CA PRO A 11 -30.16 -21.83 -15.14
C PRO A 11 -29.94 -23.29 -14.60
N GLU A 12 -30.15 -24.32 -15.38
CA GLU A 12 -29.95 -25.70 -14.99
C GLU A 12 -28.49 -26.18 -15.07
N HIS A 13 -27.57 -25.23 -15.28
CA HIS A 13 -26.13 -25.47 -15.41
C HIS A 13 -25.47 -25.50 -14.05
N ASP A 14 -25.14 -26.69 -13.56
CA ASP A 14 -24.32 -26.85 -12.38
C ASP A 14 -22.86 -26.95 -12.76
N THR A 15 -22.01 -26.17 -12.11
CA THR A 15 -20.56 -26.24 -12.27
C THR A 15 -19.91 -26.38 -10.90
N ALA A 16 -19.13 -27.43 -10.71
CA ALA A 16 -18.29 -27.64 -9.56
C ALA A 16 -16.81 -27.58 -9.96
N TYR A 17 -15.97 -26.99 -9.14
CA TYR A 17 -14.53 -26.96 -9.32
C TYR A 17 -13.88 -27.87 -8.28
N LEU A 18 -13.20 -28.91 -8.75
CA LEU A 18 -12.51 -29.86 -7.90
C LEU A 18 -11.00 -29.56 -7.93
N PRO A 19 -10.37 -29.12 -6.82
CA PRO A 19 -8.92 -29.13 -6.72
C PRO A 19 -8.40 -30.55 -6.81
N ARG A 20 -7.28 -30.76 -7.50
CA ARG A 20 -6.69 -32.09 -7.68
C ARG A 20 -5.23 -32.11 -7.21
N PRO A 21 -5.00 -32.26 -5.91
CA PRO A 21 -3.70 -32.67 -5.40
C PRO A 21 -3.40 -34.13 -5.83
N CYS A 22 -2.16 -34.56 -5.62
CA CYS A 22 -1.81 -35.98 -5.82
C CYS A 22 -2.59 -36.86 -4.84
N MET A 23 -3.29 -37.88 -5.37
CA MET A 23 -4.17 -38.76 -4.58
C MET A 23 -3.41 -39.81 -3.80
N GLN A 24 -2.08 -39.87 -3.83
CA GLN A 24 -1.25 -40.86 -3.13
C GLN A 24 -1.77 -42.29 -3.31
N CYS A 25 -2.08 -42.68 -4.52
CA CYS A 25 -2.80 -43.92 -4.89
C CYS A 25 -2.24 -45.19 -4.23
N GLY A 26 -3.12 -46.13 -3.84
CA GLY A 26 -2.70 -47.40 -3.32
C GLY A 26 -1.89 -48.24 -4.33
N LYS A 27 -2.23 -48.17 -5.63
CA LYS A 27 -1.47 -48.74 -6.76
C LYS A 27 -1.21 -47.64 -7.80
N PRO A 28 -0.17 -46.81 -7.65
CA PRO A 28 0.04 -45.66 -8.48
C PRO A 28 0.60 -46.07 -9.85
N SER A 29 -0.17 -45.85 -10.89
CA SER A 29 0.24 -46.13 -12.30
C SER A 29 1.47 -45.28 -12.69
N CYS A 30 1.61 -44.08 -12.10
CA CYS A 30 2.75 -43.21 -12.34
C CYS A 30 4.09 -43.71 -11.81
N VAL A 31 4.07 -44.65 -10.85
CA VAL A 31 5.28 -45.34 -10.33
C VAL A 31 5.70 -46.40 -11.32
N SER A 32 4.76 -47.27 -11.74
CA SER A 32 5.03 -48.38 -12.64
C SER A 32 5.56 -48.01 -14.03
N VAL A 33 5.25 -46.81 -14.50
CA VAL A 33 5.73 -46.29 -15.81
C VAL A 33 7.02 -45.49 -15.72
N CYS A 34 7.57 -45.26 -14.54
CA CYS A 34 8.80 -44.48 -14.40
C CYS A 34 10.04 -45.30 -14.71
N PRO A 35 10.74 -45.08 -15.87
CA PRO A 35 11.83 -45.91 -16.32
C PRO A 35 13.09 -45.83 -15.47
N VAL A 36 13.21 -44.78 -14.64
CA VAL A 36 14.39 -44.49 -13.82
C VAL A 36 14.08 -44.49 -12.31
N VAL A 37 12.90 -44.99 -11.93
CA VAL A 37 12.46 -45.03 -10.54
C VAL A 37 12.59 -43.67 -9.83
N ALA A 38 12.33 -42.59 -10.57
CA ALA A 38 12.27 -41.23 -10.01
C ALA A 38 10.93 -40.98 -9.32
N THR A 39 9.91 -41.79 -9.62
CA THR A 39 8.65 -41.80 -8.91
C THR A 39 8.58 -43.08 -8.15
N ASP A 40 8.48 -43.05 -6.85
CA ASP A 40 8.48 -44.18 -5.96
C ASP A 40 7.32 -44.11 -4.97
N LYS A 41 6.89 -45.24 -4.46
CA LYS A 41 5.88 -45.36 -3.41
C LYS A 41 6.52 -45.95 -2.16
N ASN A 42 6.51 -45.20 -1.08
CA ASN A 42 6.96 -45.71 0.23
C ASN A 42 6.00 -46.81 0.70
N GLU A 43 6.54 -47.97 1.08
CA GLU A 43 5.78 -49.11 1.60
C GLU A 43 5.19 -48.79 2.99
N ASP A 44 5.89 -48.04 3.81
CA ASP A 44 5.53 -47.81 5.21
C ASP A 44 4.57 -46.61 5.43
N GLY A 45 4.28 -45.80 4.47
CA GLY A 45 3.39 -44.64 4.65
C GLY A 45 2.48 -44.41 3.46
N GLY A 46 2.61 -45.20 2.40
CA GLY A 46 1.78 -45.05 1.21
C GLY A 46 2.01 -43.81 0.36
N ILE A 47 3.03 -43.00 0.68
CA ILE A 47 3.34 -41.77 -0.04
C ILE A 47 3.97 -42.09 -1.39
N VAL A 48 3.42 -41.51 -2.43
CA VAL A 48 4.05 -41.48 -3.76
C VAL A 48 4.99 -40.29 -3.83
N SER A 49 6.27 -40.51 -3.72
CA SER A 49 7.31 -39.47 -3.77
C SER A 49 7.78 -39.23 -5.20
N GLN A 50 8.43 -38.06 -5.40
CA GLN A 50 9.14 -37.69 -6.64
C GLN A 50 10.59 -37.37 -6.28
N ILE A 51 11.52 -38.16 -6.79
CA ILE A 51 12.96 -38.00 -6.56
C ILE A 51 13.51 -37.23 -7.75
N TYR A 52 13.60 -35.90 -7.58
CA TYR A 52 13.96 -34.99 -8.68
C TYR A 52 15.30 -35.27 -9.35
N PRO A 53 16.41 -35.59 -8.62
CA PRO A 53 17.69 -35.90 -9.25
C PRO A 53 17.68 -37.14 -10.16
N ARG A 54 16.70 -38.05 -9.99
CA ARG A 54 16.54 -39.21 -10.85
C ARG A 54 15.63 -38.95 -12.04
N CYS A 55 14.85 -37.86 -12.04
CA CYS A 55 13.87 -37.58 -13.07
C CYS A 55 14.53 -37.15 -14.37
N ILE A 56 14.33 -37.92 -15.43
CA ILE A 56 14.83 -37.57 -16.80
C ILE A 56 13.81 -36.79 -17.64
N GLY A 57 12.68 -36.40 -17.05
CA GLY A 57 11.70 -35.57 -17.74
C GLY A 57 10.90 -36.26 -18.85
N CYS A 58 10.85 -37.58 -18.91
CA CYS A 58 10.15 -38.31 -19.97
C CYS A 58 8.61 -38.12 -19.96
N ARG A 59 8.03 -37.60 -18.90
CA ARG A 59 6.61 -37.26 -18.71
C ARG A 59 5.63 -38.44 -18.76
N TYR A 60 6.08 -39.68 -18.83
CA TYR A 60 5.19 -40.85 -18.80
C TYR A 60 4.32 -40.89 -17.55
N CYS A 61 4.84 -40.46 -16.40
CA CYS A 61 4.08 -40.38 -15.16
C CYS A 61 2.96 -39.35 -15.21
N MET A 62 3.07 -38.30 -16.06
CA MET A 62 2.00 -37.33 -16.28
C MET A 62 0.89 -37.95 -17.14
N ALA A 63 1.26 -38.62 -18.23
CA ALA A 63 0.33 -39.29 -19.11
C ALA A 63 -0.40 -40.47 -18.40
N SER A 64 0.30 -41.15 -17.49
CA SER A 64 -0.22 -42.27 -16.71
C SER A 64 -1.06 -41.88 -15.52
N CYS A 65 -1.00 -40.64 -15.08
CA CYS A 65 -1.77 -40.17 -13.93
C CYS A 65 -3.24 -39.91 -14.33
N PRO A 66 -4.21 -40.72 -13.89
CA PRO A 66 -5.62 -40.55 -14.27
C PRO A 66 -6.21 -39.24 -13.68
N TYR A 67 -5.57 -38.67 -12.70
CA TYR A 67 -6.00 -37.44 -12.02
C TYR A 67 -5.32 -36.17 -12.56
N HIS A 68 -4.38 -36.32 -13.50
CA HIS A 68 -3.54 -35.20 -14.01
C HIS A 68 -2.92 -34.34 -12.89
N ALA A 69 -2.49 -34.95 -11.79
CA ALA A 69 -1.96 -34.30 -10.60
C ALA A 69 -0.43 -34.11 -10.64
N ARG A 70 0.16 -34.15 -11.83
CA ARG A 70 1.58 -33.98 -12.06
C ARG A 70 1.84 -32.87 -13.02
N TYR A 71 2.90 -32.08 -12.78
CA TYR A 71 3.29 -30.90 -13.55
C TYR A 71 4.73 -31.06 -14.00
N PHE A 72 5.05 -30.48 -15.15
CA PHE A 72 6.40 -30.52 -15.72
C PHE A 72 7.02 -29.12 -15.66
N ASN A 73 8.24 -29.02 -15.17
CA ASN A 73 8.98 -27.77 -15.10
C ASN A 73 9.63 -27.46 -16.45
N TRP A 74 9.03 -26.53 -17.17
CA TRP A 74 9.48 -26.09 -18.48
C TRP A 74 10.65 -25.10 -18.42
N TYR A 75 10.83 -24.42 -17.27
CA TYR A 75 11.82 -23.37 -17.05
C TYR A 75 12.64 -23.66 -15.81
N ASP A 76 13.91 -23.26 -15.84
CA ASP A 76 14.71 -23.24 -14.62
C ASP A 76 14.20 -22.15 -13.68
N PRO A 77 14.15 -22.38 -12.38
CA PRO A 77 13.85 -21.33 -11.44
C PRO A 77 14.95 -20.26 -11.53
N ILE A 78 14.55 -19.03 -11.83
CA ILE A 78 15.45 -17.89 -11.84
C ILE A 78 15.51 -17.38 -10.39
N TRP A 79 16.60 -17.69 -9.72
CA TRP A 79 16.89 -17.14 -8.41
C TRP A 79 17.77 -15.90 -8.56
N PRO A 80 17.50 -14.80 -7.87
CA PRO A 80 18.49 -13.75 -7.69
C PRO A 80 19.78 -14.32 -7.13
N GLU A 81 20.92 -13.83 -7.59
CA GLU A 81 22.23 -14.30 -7.18
C GLU A 81 22.38 -14.19 -5.65
N GLY A 82 22.81 -15.26 -5.02
CA GLY A 82 22.92 -15.36 -3.57
C GLY A 82 21.69 -15.91 -2.84
N MET A 83 20.48 -15.89 -3.42
CA MET A 83 19.30 -16.53 -2.81
C MET A 83 19.38 -18.06 -2.78
N GLU A 84 20.22 -18.66 -3.58
CA GLU A 84 20.53 -20.12 -3.51
C GLU A 84 21.01 -20.53 -2.11
N LYS A 85 21.68 -19.64 -1.39
CA LYS A 85 22.18 -19.86 -0.02
C LYS A 85 21.08 -19.81 1.05
N THR A 86 19.92 -19.26 0.72
CA THR A 86 18.77 -19.15 1.63
C THR A 86 17.78 -20.31 1.46
N LEU A 87 18.04 -21.19 0.50
CA LEU A 87 17.18 -22.35 0.27
C LEU A 87 17.31 -23.33 1.45
N THR A 88 16.15 -23.78 1.94
CA THR A 88 16.12 -24.79 3.01
C THR A 88 16.90 -26.02 2.58
N PRO A 89 17.93 -26.45 3.36
CA PRO A 89 18.78 -27.59 2.98
C PRO A 89 17.98 -28.88 2.74
N ASP A 90 16.82 -29.01 3.39
CA ASP A 90 15.97 -30.19 3.33
C ASP A 90 15.02 -30.21 2.13
N VAL A 91 14.96 -29.13 1.33
CA VAL A 91 14.11 -29.04 0.14
C VAL A 91 14.98 -28.98 -1.10
N SER A 92 15.00 -30.06 -1.89
CA SER A 92 15.74 -30.08 -3.14
C SER A 92 15.14 -29.07 -4.12
N VAL A 93 16.02 -28.23 -4.69
CA VAL A 93 15.67 -27.33 -5.79
C VAL A 93 15.15 -28.17 -6.96
N ARG A 94 14.06 -27.72 -7.53
CA ARG A 94 13.37 -28.40 -8.63
C ARG A 94 13.82 -27.81 -9.95
N PRO A 95 14.79 -28.44 -10.64
CA PRO A 95 15.32 -27.88 -11.88
C PRO A 95 14.33 -27.99 -13.03
N ARG A 96 14.63 -27.31 -14.13
CA ARG A 96 13.97 -27.52 -15.39
C ARG A 96 14.09 -28.99 -15.84
N GLY A 97 13.05 -29.48 -16.51
CA GLY A 97 13.07 -30.80 -17.11
C GLY A 97 12.61 -31.94 -16.19
N VAL A 98 12.18 -31.62 -14.95
CA VAL A 98 11.64 -32.61 -14.03
C VAL A 98 10.12 -32.51 -13.90
N VAL A 99 9.48 -33.59 -13.44
CA VAL A 99 8.06 -33.61 -13.13
C VAL A 99 7.86 -33.38 -11.64
N GLU A 100 6.94 -32.49 -11.30
CA GLU A 100 6.53 -32.20 -9.93
C GLU A 100 5.16 -32.74 -9.58
N LYS A 101 4.90 -32.86 -8.27
CA LYS A 101 3.57 -33.16 -7.72
C LYS A 101 3.48 -32.65 -6.28
N CYS A 102 2.26 -32.56 -5.77
CA CYS A 102 2.02 -32.29 -4.35
C CYS A 102 2.65 -33.37 -3.49
N THR A 103 3.45 -33.01 -2.50
CA THR A 103 4.10 -33.93 -1.55
C THR A 103 3.28 -34.15 -0.29
N PHE A 104 2.16 -33.45 -0.12
CA PHE A 104 1.15 -33.69 0.92
C PHE A 104 1.74 -33.77 2.34
N CYS A 105 2.31 -32.71 2.85
CA CYS A 105 2.96 -32.72 4.18
C CYS A 105 4.05 -33.79 4.36
N ALA A 106 4.76 -34.11 3.27
CA ALA A 106 5.71 -35.24 3.23
C ALA A 106 6.73 -35.24 4.38
N ALA A 107 7.13 -34.07 4.89
CA ALA A 107 8.06 -33.99 6.00
C ALA A 107 7.50 -34.61 7.30
N ARG A 108 6.25 -34.27 7.66
CA ARG A 108 5.56 -34.84 8.82
C ARG A 108 5.23 -36.32 8.59
N LEU A 109 4.77 -36.66 7.39
CA LEU A 109 4.51 -38.04 7.03
C LEU A 109 5.79 -38.92 7.00
N ALA A 110 6.91 -38.31 6.58
CA ALA A 110 8.21 -39.00 6.54
C ALA A 110 8.75 -39.39 7.94
N VAL A 111 8.34 -38.65 8.98
CA VAL A 111 8.65 -39.00 10.37
C VAL A 111 7.58 -39.86 11.06
N GLY A 112 6.61 -40.36 10.29
CA GLY A 112 5.66 -41.40 10.73
C GLY A 112 4.27 -40.92 11.13
N TYR A 113 3.95 -39.63 11.02
CA TYR A 113 2.59 -39.15 11.23
C TYR A 113 1.68 -39.52 10.08
N THR A 114 0.43 -39.85 10.38
CA THR A 114 -0.65 -40.02 9.39
C THR A 114 -1.43 -38.68 9.21
N LEU A 115 -2.21 -38.57 8.12
CA LEU A 115 -2.96 -37.32 7.85
C LEU A 115 -4.07 -37.06 8.88
N ASP A 116 -4.57 -38.10 9.51
CA ASP A 116 -5.55 -38.03 10.59
C ASP A 116 -4.91 -37.68 11.95
N GLU A 117 -3.60 -37.91 12.11
CA GLU A 117 -2.83 -37.51 13.28
C GLU A 117 -2.25 -36.07 13.16
N ILE A 118 -2.08 -35.57 11.94
CA ILE A 118 -1.61 -34.22 11.71
C ILE A 118 -2.78 -33.26 11.92
N VAL A 119 -2.66 -32.42 12.97
CA VAL A 119 -3.65 -31.41 13.31
C VAL A 119 -3.53 -30.21 12.35
N ASN A 120 -4.65 -29.62 11.99
CA ASN A 120 -4.68 -28.35 11.27
C ASN A 120 -4.17 -27.23 12.20
N ASP A 121 -3.16 -26.52 11.75
CA ASP A 121 -2.49 -25.48 12.57
C ASP A 121 -3.40 -24.27 12.87
N ILE A 122 -4.45 -24.04 12.06
CA ILE A 122 -5.40 -22.93 12.22
C ILE A 122 -6.54 -23.35 13.16
N THR A 123 -7.26 -24.40 12.82
CA THR A 123 -8.42 -24.85 13.63
C THR A 123 -8.02 -25.53 14.93
N LYS A 124 -6.82 -26.14 14.97
CA LYS A 124 -6.27 -26.94 16.09
C LYS A 124 -7.19 -28.08 16.58
N ALA A 125 -8.32 -28.26 15.92
CA ALA A 125 -9.36 -29.24 16.28
C ALA A 125 -9.59 -30.29 15.20
N THR A 126 -9.36 -29.96 13.92
CA THR A 126 -9.56 -30.86 12.79
C THR A 126 -8.25 -31.46 12.29
N PRO A 127 -8.25 -32.71 11.77
CA PRO A 127 -7.06 -33.28 11.16
C PRO A 127 -6.78 -32.69 9.77
N ALA A 128 -5.56 -32.87 9.28
CA ALA A 128 -5.16 -32.40 7.95
C ALA A 128 -5.95 -33.03 6.79
N CYS A 129 -6.60 -34.18 7.02
CA CYS A 129 -7.46 -34.84 6.04
C CYS A 129 -8.93 -34.41 6.10
N PHE A 130 -9.28 -33.47 6.98
CA PHE A 130 -10.65 -32.98 7.11
C PHE A 130 -11.08 -32.25 5.82
N GLU A 131 -12.25 -32.58 5.30
CA GLU A 131 -12.83 -31.88 4.15
C GLU A 131 -13.52 -30.60 4.64
N PRO A 132 -13.11 -29.42 4.18
CA PRO A 132 -13.66 -28.15 4.65
C PRO A 132 -15.16 -28.02 4.33
N THR A 133 -15.94 -27.61 5.32
CA THR A 133 -17.32 -27.15 5.17
C THR A 133 -17.36 -25.66 5.54
N ILE A 134 -17.81 -24.81 4.61
CA ILE A 134 -17.80 -23.36 4.76
C ILE A 134 -19.25 -22.87 4.85
N ASP A 135 -19.57 -22.11 5.87
CA ASP A 135 -20.89 -21.53 6.12
C ASP A 135 -20.93 -20.01 6.01
N TYR A 136 -19.92 -19.41 5.39
CA TYR A 136 -19.78 -17.98 5.13
C TYR A 136 -19.44 -17.70 3.66
N CYS A 137 -19.69 -16.47 3.23
CA CYS A 137 -19.34 -15.96 1.92
C CYS A 137 -18.18 -14.97 2.02
N VAL A 138 -17.20 -15.12 1.14
CA VAL A 138 -16.06 -14.21 1.04
C VAL A 138 -16.12 -13.45 -0.27
N VAL A 139 -16.05 -12.12 -0.20
CA VAL A 139 -15.97 -11.25 -1.38
C VAL A 139 -14.63 -10.53 -1.35
N LYS A 140 -13.90 -10.63 -2.46
CA LYS A 140 -12.66 -9.90 -2.72
C LYS A 140 -12.92 -8.80 -3.74
N VAL A 141 -12.49 -7.56 -3.43
CA VAL A 141 -12.59 -6.40 -4.33
C VAL A 141 -11.22 -5.75 -4.48
N PRO A 142 -10.74 -5.53 -5.73
CA PRO A 142 -9.47 -4.84 -5.95
C PRO A 142 -9.60 -3.33 -5.68
N ARG A 143 -8.52 -2.72 -5.17
CA ARG A 143 -8.38 -1.26 -5.02
C ARG A 143 -7.50 -0.71 -6.13
N PHE A 144 -8.00 0.28 -6.85
CA PHE A 144 -7.29 0.98 -7.92
C PHE A 144 -6.82 2.37 -7.45
N ALA A 145 -5.94 2.99 -8.21
CA ALA A 145 -5.38 4.31 -7.92
C ALA A 145 -5.23 5.16 -9.21
N PHE A 146 -6.20 5.06 -10.12
CA PHE A 146 -6.16 5.85 -11.36
C PHE A 146 -6.21 7.35 -11.10
N GLU A 147 -6.80 7.76 -9.99
CA GLU A 147 -6.83 9.15 -9.54
C GLU A 147 -5.44 9.76 -9.35
N LYS A 148 -4.41 8.92 -9.13
CA LYS A 148 -3.02 9.33 -8.96
C LYS A 148 -2.23 9.45 -10.28
N PHE A 149 -2.72 8.82 -11.34
CA PHE A 149 -2.01 8.70 -12.62
C PHE A 149 -2.81 9.34 -13.76
N LYS A 150 -2.84 10.67 -13.78
CA LYS A 150 -3.56 11.44 -14.81
C LYS A 150 -3.08 11.05 -16.22
N GLY A 151 -4.02 10.89 -17.13
CA GLY A 151 -3.74 10.56 -18.53
C GLY A 151 -3.58 9.06 -18.83
N THR A 152 -3.70 8.19 -17.83
CA THR A 152 -3.73 6.75 -18.05
C THR A 152 -5.14 6.28 -18.41
N ASP A 153 -5.22 5.22 -19.23
CA ASP A 153 -6.49 4.59 -19.58
C ASP A 153 -7.02 3.76 -18.38
N PRO A 154 -8.17 4.11 -17.77
CA PRO A 154 -8.76 3.38 -16.67
C PRO A 154 -9.48 2.09 -17.09
N THR A 155 -9.58 1.79 -18.38
CA THR A 155 -10.26 0.59 -18.87
C THR A 155 -9.56 -0.67 -18.36
N LEU A 156 -10.30 -1.51 -17.65
CA LEU A 156 -9.79 -2.76 -17.11
C LEU A 156 -9.65 -3.81 -18.22
N THR A 157 -8.52 -4.49 -18.23
CA THR A 157 -8.16 -5.52 -19.22
C THR A 157 -7.58 -6.74 -18.51
N THR A 158 -6.90 -7.61 -19.22
CA THR A 158 -6.17 -8.75 -18.64
C THR A 158 -4.89 -8.36 -17.89
N ARG A 159 -4.41 -7.11 -18.05
CA ARG A 159 -3.28 -6.57 -17.30
C ARG A 159 -3.73 -6.16 -15.90
N MET A 160 -2.96 -6.56 -14.89
CA MET A 160 -3.18 -6.09 -13.52
C MET A 160 -2.92 -4.59 -13.40
N LYS A 161 -3.92 -3.84 -12.93
CA LYS A 161 -3.85 -2.39 -12.65
C LYS A 161 -4.14 -2.06 -11.18
N ALA A 162 -4.61 -3.04 -10.40
CA ALA A 162 -4.87 -2.87 -8.97
C ALA A 162 -3.58 -2.62 -8.17
N VAL A 163 -3.67 -1.85 -7.11
CA VAL A 163 -2.56 -1.54 -6.19
C VAL A 163 -2.75 -2.18 -4.80
N GLY A 164 -3.94 -2.65 -4.51
CA GLY A 164 -4.30 -3.36 -3.29
C GLY A 164 -5.62 -4.08 -3.44
N GLU A 165 -6.07 -4.69 -2.37
CA GLU A 165 -7.31 -5.44 -2.36
C GLU A 165 -7.95 -5.47 -0.97
N ILE A 166 -9.22 -5.82 -0.96
CA ILE A 166 -10.06 -5.95 0.23
C ILE A 166 -10.66 -7.34 0.23
N MET A 167 -10.73 -7.93 1.40
CA MET A 167 -11.55 -9.11 1.67
C MET A 167 -12.65 -8.74 2.66
N ALA A 168 -13.85 -9.18 2.40
CA ALA A 168 -14.96 -9.03 3.33
C ALA A 168 -15.69 -10.36 3.49
N ILE A 169 -16.14 -10.64 4.69
CA ILE A 169 -16.78 -11.89 5.07
C ILE A 169 -18.17 -11.61 5.62
N GLY A 170 -19.16 -12.41 5.21
CA GLY A 170 -20.53 -12.34 5.67
C GLY A 170 -21.22 -13.70 5.51
N ARG A 171 -22.44 -13.85 5.99
CA ARG A 171 -23.25 -15.06 5.76
C ARG A 171 -23.80 -15.13 4.34
N THR A 172 -24.00 -13.97 3.72
CA THR A 172 -24.53 -13.86 2.35
C THR A 172 -23.59 -13.06 1.47
N PHE A 173 -23.76 -13.18 0.16
CA PHE A 173 -23.03 -12.36 -0.80
C PHE A 173 -23.32 -10.86 -0.59
N GLU A 174 -24.56 -10.51 -0.37
CA GLU A 174 -25.01 -9.13 -0.18
C GLU A 174 -24.33 -8.47 1.03
N GLU A 175 -24.29 -9.20 2.14
CA GLU A 175 -23.62 -8.72 3.36
C GLU A 175 -22.11 -8.54 3.13
N ALA A 176 -21.44 -9.55 2.57
CA ALA A 176 -20.03 -9.50 2.28
C ALA A 176 -19.69 -8.42 1.24
N PHE A 177 -20.53 -8.28 0.19
CA PHE A 177 -20.32 -7.29 -0.85
C PHE A 177 -20.52 -5.85 -0.33
N GLY A 178 -21.55 -5.60 0.49
CA GLY A 178 -21.75 -4.32 1.14
C GLY A 178 -20.57 -3.91 2.02
N LYS A 179 -20.03 -4.85 2.82
CA LYS A 179 -18.80 -4.63 3.59
C LYS A 179 -17.59 -4.32 2.71
N ALA A 180 -17.39 -5.07 1.62
CA ALA A 180 -16.30 -4.86 0.70
C ALA A 180 -16.33 -3.46 0.07
N MET A 181 -17.52 -3.01 -0.37
CA MET A 181 -17.67 -1.71 -0.99
C MET A 181 -17.35 -0.54 -0.05
N ARG A 182 -17.79 -0.60 1.22
CA ARG A 182 -17.46 0.45 2.20
C ARG A 182 -16.01 0.39 2.71
N SER A 183 -15.31 -0.73 2.49
CA SER A 183 -13.88 -0.88 2.82
C SER A 183 -12.94 -0.28 1.78
N LEU A 184 -13.42 0.11 0.58
CA LEU A 184 -12.58 0.64 -0.51
C LEU A 184 -11.89 1.96 -0.16
N GLU A 185 -12.46 2.72 0.77
CA GLU A 185 -11.93 4.02 1.21
C GLU A 185 -11.69 5.02 0.07
N ASP A 186 -12.53 4.97 -0.95
CA ASP A 186 -12.55 5.89 -2.09
C ASP A 186 -13.55 7.04 -1.88
N GLY A 187 -14.21 7.05 -0.72
CA GLY A 187 -15.21 8.04 -0.32
C GLY A 187 -16.64 7.56 -0.49
N HIS A 188 -16.87 6.35 -1.00
CA HIS A 188 -18.18 5.70 -0.98
C HIS A 188 -18.43 5.04 0.39
N GLN A 189 -19.67 5.10 0.85
CA GLN A 189 -20.09 4.46 2.11
C GLN A 189 -20.80 3.12 1.88
N GLY A 190 -20.89 2.71 0.62
CA GLY A 190 -21.55 1.50 0.13
C GLY A 190 -21.92 1.64 -1.35
N ILE A 191 -22.94 0.96 -1.81
CA ILE A 191 -23.30 0.92 -3.24
C ILE A 191 -24.27 2.02 -3.69
N CYS A 192 -25.13 2.53 -2.79
CA CYS A 192 -26.21 3.42 -3.16
C CYS A 192 -26.11 4.84 -2.60
N ALA A 193 -25.26 5.07 -1.61
CA ALA A 193 -25.11 6.37 -0.99
C ALA A 193 -24.07 7.22 -1.72
N GLY A 194 -24.55 8.25 -2.39
CA GLY A 194 -23.76 9.33 -2.94
C GLY A 194 -23.26 9.07 -4.36
N GLY A 195 -23.96 9.57 -5.34
CA GLY A 195 -23.56 9.66 -6.75
C GLY A 195 -22.39 10.58 -6.99
N LYS A 196 -21.25 10.37 -6.30
CA LYS A 196 -19.99 11.10 -6.57
C LYS A 196 -19.51 10.94 -8.01
N GLU A 197 -19.94 9.86 -8.65
CA GLU A 197 -19.61 9.58 -10.05
C GLU A 197 -20.49 10.35 -11.05
N GLY A 198 -21.50 11.09 -10.57
CA GLY A 198 -22.43 11.81 -11.42
C GLY A 198 -23.32 10.88 -12.27
N ALA A 199 -23.46 9.62 -11.88
CA ALA A 199 -24.24 8.63 -12.60
C ALA A 199 -25.70 9.04 -12.76
N ASP A 200 -26.25 9.71 -11.76
CA ASP A 200 -27.60 10.27 -11.73
C ASP A 200 -27.85 11.34 -12.81
N LYS A 201 -26.79 12.00 -13.30
CA LYS A 201 -26.85 13.08 -14.31
C LYS A 201 -26.71 12.58 -15.74
N LEU A 202 -26.29 11.33 -15.93
CA LEU A 202 -26.11 10.75 -17.26
C LEU A 202 -27.44 10.51 -17.96
N SER A 203 -27.48 10.75 -19.26
CA SER A 203 -28.54 10.24 -20.12
C SER A 203 -28.50 8.70 -20.20
N ASP A 204 -29.55 8.07 -20.64
CA ASP A 204 -29.60 6.60 -20.76
C ASP A 204 -28.57 6.06 -21.74
N ASP A 205 -28.22 6.80 -22.81
CA ASP A 205 -27.19 6.40 -23.76
C ASP A 205 -25.78 6.51 -23.14
N GLU A 206 -25.50 7.59 -22.42
CA GLU A 206 -24.22 7.75 -21.68
C GLU A 206 -24.08 6.70 -20.59
N LEU A 207 -25.17 6.41 -19.85
CA LEU A 207 -25.18 5.36 -18.83
C LEU A 207 -24.94 3.98 -19.47
N ALA A 208 -25.53 3.69 -20.63
CA ALA A 208 -25.28 2.44 -21.33
C ALA A 208 -23.80 2.30 -21.72
N GLN A 209 -23.18 3.38 -22.19
CA GLN A 209 -21.76 3.39 -22.52
C GLN A 209 -20.89 3.20 -21.26
N ALA A 210 -21.24 3.84 -20.14
CA ALA A 210 -20.54 3.69 -18.86
C ALA A 210 -20.66 2.27 -18.31
N VAL A 211 -21.82 1.64 -18.41
CA VAL A 211 -22.06 0.22 -18.04
C VAL A 211 -21.27 -0.72 -18.96
N ALA A 212 -21.15 -0.42 -20.26
CA ALA A 212 -20.38 -1.24 -21.20
C ALA A 212 -18.86 -1.21 -20.93
N THR A 213 -18.33 -0.05 -20.50
CA THR A 213 -16.90 0.15 -20.32
C THR A 213 -16.43 -0.41 -18.96
N PRO A 214 -15.52 -1.40 -18.93
CA PRO A 214 -15.05 -1.99 -17.69
C PRO A 214 -14.04 -1.06 -17.00
N THR A 215 -14.54 -0.22 -16.09
CA THR A 215 -13.73 0.66 -15.24
C THR A 215 -13.94 0.30 -13.76
N GLU A 216 -13.14 0.87 -12.87
CA GLU A 216 -13.30 0.70 -11.43
C GLU A 216 -14.65 1.19 -10.91
N HIS A 217 -15.26 2.16 -11.59
CA HIS A 217 -16.54 2.76 -11.22
C HIS A 217 -17.77 2.08 -11.86
N ARG A 218 -17.54 1.11 -12.76
CA ARG A 218 -18.65 0.46 -13.49
C ARG A 218 -19.77 -0.06 -12.60
N ILE A 219 -19.45 -0.54 -11.40
CA ILE A 219 -20.45 -1.05 -10.46
C ILE A 219 -21.49 0.02 -10.08
N PHE A 220 -21.09 1.26 -9.89
CA PHE A 220 -21.99 2.37 -9.55
C PHE A 220 -22.91 2.72 -10.73
N PHE A 221 -22.44 2.61 -11.95
CA PHE A 221 -23.27 2.78 -13.15
C PHE A 221 -24.28 1.63 -13.31
N VAL A 222 -23.90 0.40 -12.96
CA VAL A 222 -24.82 -0.75 -12.90
C VAL A 222 -25.90 -0.51 -11.85
N VAL A 223 -25.53 -0.05 -10.65
CA VAL A 223 -26.49 0.29 -9.58
C VAL A 223 -27.47 1.39 -10.04
N GLU A 224 -26.98 2.43 -10.72
CA GLU A 224 -27.86 3.48 -11.25
C GLU A 224 -28.82 2.97 -12.34
N ALA A 225 -28.34 2.08 -13.23
CA ALA A 225 -29.19 1.44 -14.22
C ALA A 225 -30.32 0.61 -13.57
N LEU A 226 -29.99 -0.13 -12.51
CA LEU A 226 -30.98 -0.88 -11.72
C LEU A 226 -31.99 0.05 -11.03
N ARG A 227 -31.53 1.15 -10.45
CA ARG A 227 -32.41 2.18 -9.84
C ARG A 227 -33.38 2.80 -10.84
N ARG A 228 -32.95 2.98 -12.09
CA ARG A 228 -33.81 3.43 -13.19
C ARG A 228 -34.77 2.34 -13.70
N GLY A 229 -34.70 1.12 -13.13
CA GLY A 229 -35.56 0.01 -13.51
C GLY A 229 -35.14 -0.70 -14.80
N TRP A 230 -33.87 -0.64 -15.20
CA TRP A 230 -33.41 -1.42 -16.34
C TRP A 230 -33.48 -2.91 -16.05
N ASP A 231 -33.93 -3.67 -17.06
CA ASP A 231 -34.01 -5.11 -16.96
C ASP A 231 -32.61 -5.77 -16.88
N ILE A 232 -32.51 -6.81 -16.05
CA ILE A 232 -31.28 -7.58 -15.83
C ILE A 232 -30.71 -8.12 -17.15
N ALA A 233 -31.58 -8.61 -18.04
CA ALA A 233 -31.16 -9.11 -19.35
C ALA A 233 -30.53 -8.02 -20.22
N ARG A 234 -31.06 -6.79 -20.17
CA ARG A 234 -30.49 -5.62 -20.84
C ARG A 234 -29.11 -5.29 -20.31
N ILE A 235 -28.96 -5.21 -18.98
CA ILE A 235 -27.66 -4.89 -18.35
C ILE A 235 -26.63 -5.97 -18.66
N HIS A 236 -27.01 -7.25 -18.54
CA HIS A 236 -26.15 -8.38 -18.90
C HIS A 236 -25.69 -8.32 -20.36
N ALA A 237 -26.59 -8.04 -21.28
CA ALA A 237 -26.26 -7.92 -22.69
C ALA A 237 -25.23 -6.79 -22.98
N ILE A 238 -25.24 -5.71 -22.19
CA ILE A 238 -24.33 -4.58 -22.32
C ILE A 238 -22.95 -4.88 -21.71
N CYS A 239 -22.89 -5.43 -20.49
CA CYS A 239 -21.67 -5.51 -19.69
C CYS A 239 -21.08 -6.92 -19.53
N GLY A 240 -21.86 -7.96 -19.84
CA GLY A 240 -21.44 -9.37 -19.68
C GLY A 240 -21.35 -9.85 -18.22
N ILE A 241 -21.75 -9.05 -17.23
CA ILE A 241 -21.79 -9.49 -15.82
C ILE A 241 -22.88 -10.57 -15.69
N ASP A 242 -22.55 -11.68 -14.99
CA ASP A 242 -23.48 -12.79 -14.81
C ASP A 242 -24.79 -12.33 -14.16
N PRO A 243 -25.96 -12.74 -14.66
CA PRO A 243 -27.26 -12.38 -14.12
C PRO A 243 -27.45 -12.69 -12.64
N TRP A 244 -26.73 -13.70 -12.10
CA TRP A 244 -26.79 -14.00 -10.67
C TRP A 244 -26.30 -12.83 -9.84
N TYR A 245 -25.13 -12.23 -10.17
CA TYR A 245 -24.61 -11.06 -9.47
C TYR A 245 -25.54 -9.83 -9.65
N LEU A 246 -26.02 -9.61 -10.86
CA LEU A 246 -26.93 -8.50 -11.15
C LEU A 246 -28.22 -8.60 -10.34
N ASN A 247 -28.78 -9.81 -10.15
CA ASN A 247 -29.96 -10.03 -9.32
C ASN A 247 -29.64 -9.73 -7.85
N ARG A 248 -28.49 -10.23 -7.31
CA ARG A 248 -28.10 -9.95 -5.92
C ARG A 248 -27.94 -8.45 -5.66
N ILE A 249 -27.27 -7.74 -6.56
CA ILE A 249 -27.13 -6.28 -6.47
C ILE A 249 -28.47 -5.58 -6.59
N ASN A 250 -29.35 -6.05 -7.48
CA ASN A 250 -30.72 -5.49 -7.59
C ASN A 250 -31.49 -5.65 -6.29
N ASP A 251 -31.45 -6.81 -5.64
CA ASP A 251 -32.11 -7.03 -4.36
C ASP A 251 -31.61 -6.03 -3.30
N MET A 252 -30.27 -5.78 -3.23
CA MET A 252 -29.70 -4.75 -2.36
C MET A 252 -30.26 -3.35 -2.69
N VAL A 253 -30.29 -2.99 -3.98
CA VAL A 253 -30.82 -1.70 -4.44
C VAL A 253 -32.30 -1.54 -4.05
N GLN A 254 -33.14 -2.55 -4.28
CA GLN A 254 -34.55 -2.49 -3.94
C GLN A 254 -34.79 -2.32 -2.43
N VAL A 255 -34.01 -3.02 -1.60
CA VAL A 255 -34.08 -2.90 -0.14
C VAL A 255 -33.68 -1.48 0.30
N GLN A 256 -32.61 -0.93 -0.26
CA GLN A 256 -32.16 0.42 0.06
C GLN A 256 -33.12 1.52 -0.43
N GLU A 257 -33.67 1.38 -1.65
CA GLU A 257 -34.65 2.33 -2.19
C GLU A 257 -35.97 2.35 -1.41
N SER A 258 -36.32 1.25 -0.73
CA SER A 258 -37.54 1.18 0.09
C SER A 258 -37.58 2.16 1.27
N ILE A 259 -36.42 2.63 1.71
CA ILE A 259 -36.30 3.60 2.83
C ILE A 259 -35.91 5.01 2.38
N ARG A 260 -35.68 5.23 1.09
CA ARG A 260 -35.27 6.55 0.58
C ARG A 260 -36.28 7.62 0.90
N GLY A 261 -35.85 8.67 1.61
CA GLY A 261 -36.69 9.79 2.03
C GLY A 261 -37.61 9.50 3.22
N LEU A 262 -37.59 8.31 3.80
CA LEU A 262 -38.25 8.05 5.09
C LEU A 262 -37.41 8.69 6.21
N ARG A 263 -38.04 8.91 7.36
CA ARG A 263 -37.31 9.23 8.58
C ARG A 263 -36.82 7.93 9.21
N VAL A 264 -35.69 7.96 9.89
CA VAL A 264 -35.12 6.76 10.55
C VAL A 264 -36.13 6.14 11.53
N GLU A 265 -36.88 6.98 12.24
CA GLU A 265 -37.86 6.53 13.22
C GLU A 265 -39.09 5.81 12.62
N ASP A 266 -39.29 5.94 11.32
CA ASP A 266 -40.37 5.26 10.59
C ASP A 266 -39.93 3.83 10.12
N ILE A 267 -38.64 3.46 10.31
CA ILE A 267 -38.10 2.14 10.00
C ILE A 267 -38.26 1.22 11.21
N ASP A 268 -39.11 0.20 11.09
CA ASP A 268 -39.28 -0.77 12.15
C ASP A 268 -38.11 -1.78 12.28
N ALA A 269 -38.18 -2.61 13.32
CA ALA A 269 -37.09 -3.57 13.60
C ALA A 269 -36.91 -4.61 12.48
N ASP A 270 -37.95 -5.03 11.81
CA ASP A 270 -37.89 -6.04 10.75
C ASP A 270 -37.28 -5.43 9.49
N ALA A 271 -37.67 -4.22 9.10
CA ALA A 271 -37.07 -3.47 7.99
C ALA A 271 -35.64 -3.11 8.27
N MET A 272 -35.29 -2.65 9.49
CA MET A 272 -33.93 -2.36 9.90
C MET A 272 -33.05 -3.60 9.81
N ARG A 273 -33.53 -4.75 10.28
CA ARG A 273 -32.79 -6.03 10.19
C ARG A 273 -32.59 -6.44 8.74
N LEU A 274 -33.58 -6.30 7.89
CA LEU A 274 -33.49 -6.61 6.48
C LEU A 274 -32.41 -5.77 5.79
N LEU A 275 -32.38 -4.46 6.03
CA LEU A 275 -31.34 -3.56 5.53
C LEU A 275 -29.95 -4.06 5.90
N LYS A 276 -29.73 -4.40 7.19
CA LYS A 276 -28.45 -4.88 7.67
C LYS A 276 -28.04 -6.23 7.03
N GLN A 277 -28.97 -7.16 6.85
CA GLN A 277 -28.75 -8.45 6.19
C GLN A 277 -28.40 -8.30 4.70
N TYR A 278 -28.88 -7.23 4.06
CA TYR A 278 -28.52 -6.89 2.69
C TYR A 278 -27.30 -5.96 2.61
N GLY A 279 -26.50 -5.90 3.66
CA GLY A 279 -25.19 -5.24 3.67
C GLY A 279 -25.23 -3.72 3.79
N THR A 280 -26.40 -3.10 4.00
CA THR A 280 -26.55 -1.64 4.13
C THR A 280 -25.94 -1.16 5.45
N SER A 281 -25.00 -0.22 5.39
CA SER A 281 -24.34 0.37 6.57
C SER A 281 -25.23 1.41 7.27
N ASP A 282 -24.92 1.71 8.53
CA ASP A 282 -25.59 2.79 9.27
C ASP A 282 -25.37 4.14 8.58
N ALA A 283 -24.19 4.35 7.98
CA ALA A 283 -23.89 5.54 7.18
C ALA A 283 -24.72 5.63 5.88
N GLU A 284 -24.96 4.50 5.18
CA GLU A 284 -25.85 4.48 4.02
C GLU A 284 -27.30 4.75 4.42
N ILE A 285 -27.79 4.16 5.52
CA ILE A 285 -29.12 4.44 6.05
C ILE A 285 -29.24 5.93 6.39
N ALA A 286 -28.24 6.51 7.04
CA ALA A 286 -28.22 7.93 7.35
C ALA A 286 -28.30 8.81 6.09
N ALA A 287 -27.53 8.48 5.06
CA ALA A 287 -27.56 9.21 3.78
C ALA A 287 -28.91 9.08 3.06
N LEU A 288 -29.54 7.90 3.06
CA LEU A 288 -30.82 7.66 2.41
C LEU A 288 -31.99 8.33 3.12
N THR A 289 -31.90 8.51 4.44
CA THR A 289 -32.95 9.09 5.30
C THR A 289 -32.68 10.54 5.69
N GLY A 290 -31.53 11.11 5.31
CA GLY A 290 -31.14 12.48 5.71
C GLY A 290 -30.82 12.61 7.20
N SER A 291 -30.29 11.55 7.83
CA SER A 291 -29.99 11.46 9.24
C SER A 291 -28.47 11.45 9.52
N ASP A 292 -28.09 11.24 10.76
CA ASP A 292 -26.70 11.08 11.23
C ASP A 292 -26.42 9.61 11.54
N GLU A 293 -25.21 9.12 11.21
CA GLU A 293 -24.80 7.72 11.40
C GLU A 293 -24.90 7.28 12.87
N ARG A 294 -24.48 8.12 13.82
CA ARG A 294 -24.53 7.80 15.25
C ARG A 294 -25.99 7.66 15.73
N PHE A 295 -26.87 8.52 15.20
CA PHE A 295 -28.29 8.43 15.50
C PHE A 295 -28.89 7.14 14.95
N VAL A 296 -28.59 6.77 13.70
CA VAL A 296 -29.02 5.50 13.08
C VAL A 296 -28.55 4.32 13.94
N ARG A 297 -27.28 4.31 14.34
CA ARG A 297 -26.72 3.25 15.20
C ARG A 297 -27.44 3.15 16.54
N ALA A 298 -27.67 4.28 17.19
CA ALA A 298 -28.37 4.31 18.47
C ALA A 298 -29.82 3.80 18.34
N TYR A 299 -30.51 4.23 17.30
CA TYR A 299 -31.88 3.81 17.01
C TYR A 299 -31.95 2.31 16.71
N ARG A 300 -31.06 1.80 15.82
CA ARG A 300 -30.95 0.38 15.50
C ARG A 300 -30.73 -0.50 16.74
N LYS A 301 -29.80 -0.09 17.61
CA LYS A 301 -29.55 -0.78 18.88
C LYS A 301 -30.78 -0.73 19.82
N GLY A 302 -31.48 0.40 19.83
CA GLY A 302 -32.74 0.55 20.57
C GLY A 302 -33.86 -0.40 20.12
N LEU A 303 -33.89 -0.73 18.83
CA LEU A 303 -34.77 -1.74 18.25
C LEU A 303 -34.32 -3.19 18.54
N GLY A 304 -33.15 -3.40 19.16
CA GLY A 304 -32.55 -4.73 19.37
C GLY A 304 -31.98 -5.37 18.10
N VAL A 305 -31.70 -4.55 17.09
CA VAL A 305 -31.01 -5.02 15.86
C VAL A 305 -29.50 -4.82 16.06
N VAL A 306 -28.83 -5.84 16.51
CA VAL A 306 -27.39 -5.91 16.74
C VAL A 306 -26.81 -7.10 15.98
N PRO A 307 -25.55 -7.01 15.50
CA PRO A 307 -24.89 -8.15 14.88
C PRO A 307 -24.50 -9.21 15.91
N SER A 308 -24.18 -10.40 15.43
CA SER A 308 -23.42 -11.44 16.16
C SER A 308 -22.03 -11.58 15.56
N MET A 309 -21.07 -11.97 16.40
CA MET A 309 -19.69 -12.24 15.98
C MET A 309 -19.54 -13.74 15.71
N LYS A 310 -19.10 -14.07 14.51
CA LYS A 310 -18.92 -15.44 14.04
C LYS A 310 -17.46 -15.73 13.80
N THR A 311 -17.12 -16.99 13.88
CA THR A 311 -15.78 -17.51 13.68
C THR A 311 -15.58 -17.93 12.24
N VAL A 312 -14.44 -17.57 11.64
CA VAL A 312 -14.04 -18.06 10.33
C VAL A 312 -13.36 -19.41 10.52
N ASP A 313 -14.08 -20.49 10.25
CA ASP A 313 -13.56 -21.83 10.36
C ASP A 313 -13.84 -22.67 9.10
N THR A 314 -13.40 -23.91 9.08
CA THR A 314 -13.61 -24.85 7.98
C THR A 314 -14.51 -26.01 8.35
N CYS A 315 -15.21 -25.93 9.48
CA CYS A 315 -16.05 -27.00 10.01
C CYS A 315 -17.52 -26.60 10.21
N ALA A 316 -17.94 -25.42 9.78
CA ALA A 316 -19.32 -24.94 9.87
C ALA A 316 -19.95 -25.12 11.25
N ALA A 317 -19.19 -24.86 12.32
CA ALA A 317 -19.57 -25.05 13.71
C ALA A 317 -19.91 -26.50 14.12
N GLU A 318 -19.60 -27.50 13.31
CA GLU A 318 -19.78 -28.92 13.67
C GLU A 318 -18.80 -29.37 14.79
N PHE A 319 -17.66 -28.69 14.86
CA PHE A 319 -16.64 -28.90 15.90
C PHE A 319 -16.23 -27.55 16.48
N SER A 320 -15.79 -27.55 17.72
CA SER A 320 -15.21 -26.36 18.32
C SER A 320 -13.87 -26.06 17.62
N SER A 321 -13.74 -24.88 17.03
CA SER A 321 -12.53 -24.38 16.37
C SER A 321 -11.86 -23.34 17.26
N ALA A 322 -10.52 -23.37 17.30
CA ALA A 322 -9.70 -22.43 18.05
C ALA A 322 -9.07 -21.37 17.15
N THR A 323 -9.75 -21.00 16.05
CA THR A 323 -9.27 -19.94 15.16
C THR A 323 -9.41 -18.57 15.79
N GLU A 324 -8.47 -17.72 15.49
CA GLU A 324 -8.43 -16.31 15.90
C GLU A 324 -9.27 -15.39 14.98
N TYR A 325 -9.81 -15.92 13.89
CA TYR A 325 -10.52 -15.15 12.85
C TYR A 325 -12.01 -15.01 13.11
N HIS A 326 -12.47 -13.77 13.13
CA HIS A 326 -13.86 -13.44 13.38
C HIS A 326 -14.41 -12.45 12.34
N TYR A 327 -15.74 -12.48 12.18
CA TYR A 327 -16.49 -11.51 11.39
C TYR A 327 -17.86 -11.26 12.02
N LYS A 328 -18.46 -10.11 11.77
CA LYS A 328 -19.82 -9.84 12.24
C LYS A 328 -20.86 -10.20 11.18
N THR A 329 -22.08 -10.53 11.61
CA THR A 329 -23.21 -10.80 10.70
C THR A 329 -24.53 -10.53 11.38
N TYR A 330 -25.57 -10.25 10.57
CA TYR A 330 -26.95 -10.13 11.00
C TYR A 330 -27.74 -11.35 10.56
N GLU A 331 -27.50 -12.49 11.22
CA GLU A 331 -28.10 -13.77 10.84
C GLU A 331 -29.63 -13.78 10.80
N ASN A 332 -30.20 -14.59 9.88
CA ASN A 332 -31.60 -14.95 9.89
C ASN A 332 -31.85 -15.98 10.97
N ILE A 333 -32.43 -15.54 12.07
CA ILE A 333 -32.97 -16.47 13.06
C ILE A 333 -34.27 -17.00 12.51
N TYR A 334 -34.31 -18.27 12.13
CA TYR A 334 -35.56 -18.93 11.76
C TYR A 334 -36.53 -18.79 12.92
N ARG A 335 -37.69 -18.14 12.70
CA ARG A 335 -38.73 -17.98 13.71
C ARG A 335 -39.37 -19.34 13.96
N THR A 336 -38.76 -20.14 14.82
CA THR A 336 -39.35 -21.40 15.30
C THR A 336 -40.28 -21.20 16.49
N SER A 337 -40.35 -19.97 17.06
CA SER A 337 -41.15 -19.65 18.23
C SER A 337 -41.72 -18.22 18.14
N PRO A 338 -42.95 -17.96 18.67
CA PRO A 338 -43.51 -16.62 18.81
C PRO A 338 -42.66 -15.65 19.61
N ASP A 339 -41.79 -16.15 20.50
CA ASP A 339 -40.84 -15.35 21.31
C ASP A 339 -39.54 -15.03 20.57
N ALA A 340 -39.35 -15.52 19.34
CA ALA A 340 -38.16 -15.28 18.52
C ALA A 340 -37.94 -13.80 18.14
N LYS A 341 -38.82 -12.88 18.48
CA LYS A 341 -38.64 -11.42 18.31
C LYS A 341 -37.46 -10.84 19.08
N LYS A 342 -36.87 -11.58 20.02
CA LYS A 342 -35.76 -11.15 20.88
C LYS A 342 -34.47 -11.98 20.70
N CYS A 343 -34.45 -12.97 19.82
CA CYS A 343 -33.26 -13.81 19.67
C CYS A 343 -32.25 -13.13 18.74
N VAL A 344 -31.17 -12.63 19.31
CA VAL A 344 -29.91 -12.36 18.61
C VAL A 344 -29.20 -13.70 18.50
N ALA A 345 -28.58 -14.01 17.36
CA ALA A 345 -27.73 -15.20 17.25
C ALA A 345 -26.58 -15.08 18.26
N PRO A 346 -26.18 -16.18 18.91
CA PRO A 346 -25.10 -16.12 19.88
C PRO A 346 -23.78 -15.75 19.21
N ASP A 347 -22.97 -15.00 19.94
CA ASP A 347 -21.58 -14.78 19.56
C ASP A 347 -20.80 -16.09 19.68
N GLU A 348 -19.90 -16.33 18.74
CA GLU A 348 -18.97 -17.46 18.77
C GLU A 348 -17.61 -17.03 19.33
N THR A 349 -17.37 -15.73 19.44
CA THR A 349 -16.19 -15.20 20.14
C THR A 349 -16.36 -15.32 21.65
N THR A 350 -15.26 -15.62 22.33
CA THR A 350 -15.21 -15.72 23.80
C THR A 350 -14.14 -14.76 24.35
N PRO A 351 -14.49 -13.49 24.59
CA PRO A 351 -13.55 -12.51 25.14
C PRO A 351 -12.94 -12.97 26.46
N ALA A 352 -11.61 -12.93 26.59
CA ALA A 352 -10.93 -13.32 27.83
C ALA A 352 -11.09 -12.23 28.90
N ASP A 353 -10.89 -12.63 30.16
CA ASP A 353 -10.87 -11.71 31.32
C ASP A 353 -9.42 -11.23 31.58
N LYS A 354 -8.85 -10.54 30.60
CA LYS A 354 -7.51 -9.92 30.62
C LYS A 354 -7.61 -8.46 30.17
N PRO A 355 -6.63 -7.61 30.49
CA PRO A 355 -6.50 -6.33 29.84
C PRO A 355 -6.44 -6.49 28.33
N LYS A 356 -7.18 -5.67 27.58
CA LYS A 356 -7.33 -5.78 26.15
C LYS A 356 -6.91 -4.51 25.43
N ALA A 357 -6.14 -4.67 24.37
CA ALA A 357 -5.79 -3.57 23.48
C ALA A 357 -6.24 -3.89 22.05
N MET A 358 -7.08 -3.01 21.50
CA MET A 358 -7.51 -3.11 20.12
C MET A 358 -6.60 -2.25 19.23
N ILE A 359 -6.16 -2.81 18.11
CA ILE A 359 -5.33 -2.13 17.12
C ILE A 359 -6.13 -2.04 15.83
N LEU A 360 -6.35 -0.83 15.34
CA LEU A 360 -6.96 -0.62 14.04
C LEU A 360 -5.89 -0.66 12.96
N GLY A 361 -6.05 -1.57 12.01
CA GLY A 361 -5.12 -1.80 10.92
C GLY A 361 -5.10 -0.70 9.86
N ALA A 362 -4.33 -0.90 8.80
CA ALA A 362 -4.15 0.09 7.73
C ALA A 362 -5.25 0.10 6.67
N GLY A 363 -6.16 -0.88 6.69
CA GLY A 363 -7.11 -1.08 5.60
C GLY A 363 -6.43 -1.59 4.32
N PRO A 364 -7.02 -1.39 3.15
CA PRO A 364 -6.44 -1.84 1.89
C PRO A 364 -5.15 -1.10 1.57
N ASN A 365 -4.20 -1.80 0.97
CA ASN A 365 -3.04 -1.15 0.40
C ASN A 365 -3.47 -0.17 -0.69
N ARG A 366 -2.94 1.03 -0.63
CA ARG A 366 -3.17 2.09 -1.62
C ARG A 366 -1.97 3.01 -1.70
N ILE A 367 -1.83 3.70 -2.79
CA ILE A 367 -0.81 4.73 -2.91
C ILE A 367 -1.11 5.83 -1.88
N GLY A 368 -0.14 6.08 -1.03
CA GLY A 368 -0.31 6.99 0.10
C GLY A 368 -0.50 6.29 1.46
N GLN A 369 -0.83 4.98 1.49
CA GLN A 369 -0.97 4.19 2.72
C GLN A 369 -0.60 2.73 2.43
N GLY A 370 0.67 2.43 2.61
CA GLY A 370 1.26 1.15 2.26
C GLY A 370 1.46 0.21 3.46
N ILE A 371 2.20 -0.86 3.20
CA ILE A 371 2.54 -1.93 4.14
C ILE A 371 3.36 -1.44 5.35
N GLU A 372 3.97 -0.27 5.27
CA GLU A 372 4.78 0.33 6.34
C GLU A 372 3.96 0.54 7.62
N PHE A 373 2.68 0.88 7.48
CA PHE A 373 1.77 1.02 8.61
C PHE A 373 1.33 -0.33 9.17
N ASP A 374 1.19 -1.33 8.32
CA ASP A 374 0.92 -2.70 8.76
C ASP A 374 2.06 -3.25 9.61
N TYR A 375 3.32 -3.02 9.23
CA TYR A 375 4.49 -3.32 10.04
C TYR A 375 4.35 -2.73 11.46
N CYS A 376 3.94 -1.47 11.58
CA CYS A 376 3.75 -0.82 12.87
C CYS A 376 2.66 -1.51 13.71
N CYS A 377 1.53 -1.88 13.09
CA CYS A 377 0.44 -2.59 13.75
C CYS A 377 0.87 -3.98 14.26
N VAL A 378 1.58 -4.75 13.44
CA VAL A 378 2.13 -6.07 13.79
C VAL A 378 3.07 -5.99 14.99
N HIS A 379 4.05 -5.08 14.93
CA HIS A 379 5.00 -4.91 16.03
C HIS A 379 4.36 -4.37 17.30
N ALA A 380 3.29 -3.56 17.18
CA ALA A 380 2.51 -3.14 18.32
C ALA A 380 1.76 -4.32 18.97
N SER A 381 1.16 -5.20 18.16
CA SER A 381 0.50 -6.41 18.65
C SER A 381 1.47 -7.26 19.50
N TYR A 382 2.64 -7.56 18.97
CA TYR A 382 3.65 -8.33 19.70
C TYR A 382 4.12 -7.65 20.98
N ALA A 383 4.29 -6.32 20.97
CA ALA A 383 4.75 -5.58 22.16
C ALA A 383 3.68 -5.53 23.26
N LEU A 384 2.41 -5.34 22.87
CA LEU A 384 1.29 -5.33 23.82
C LEU A 384 1.01 -6.73 24.37
N ALA A 385 1.08 -7.79 23.55
CA ALA A 385 0.98 -9.18 24.00
C ALA A 385 2.09 -9.52 25.02
N ALA A 386 3.34 -9.10 24.76
CA ALA A 386 4.45 -9.26 25.69
C ALA A 386 4.24 -8.51 27.01
N ARG A 387 3.42 -7.45 27.00
CA ARG A 387 3.01 -6.69 28.21
C ARG A 387 1.81 -7.32 28.94
N GLY A 388 1.26 -8.43 28.41
CA GLY A 388 0.15 -9.16 29.01
C GLY A 388 -1.25 -8.71 28.57
N PHE A 389 -1.35 -7.84 27.57
CA PHE A 389 -2.64 -7.54 26.96
C PHE A 389 -3.10 -8.69 26.06
N GLU A 390 -4.40 -8.94 26.00
CA GLU A 390 -5.02 -9.64 24.88
C GLU A 390 -5.11 -8.66 23.71
N THR A 391 -4.51 -9.02 22.59
CA THR A 391 -4.43 -8.16 21.41
C THR A 391 -5.56 -8.47 20.43
N ILE A 392 -6.25 -7.41 19.99
CA ILE A 392 -7.37 -7.51 19.05
C ILE A 392 -7.01 -6.68 17.82
N MET A 393 -6.92 -7.31 16.67
CA MET A 393 -6.70 -6.64 15.40
C MET A 393 -8.03 -6.48 14.65
N VAL A 394 -8.28 -5.30 14.08
CA VAL A 394 -9.39 -5.07 13.13
C VAL A 394 -8.79 -4.60 11.81
N ASN A 395 -8.97 -5.36 10.76
CA ASN A 395 -8.47 -5.02 9.42
C ASN A 395 -9.29 -5.73 8.33
N CYS A 396 -9.25 -5.20 7.09
CA CYS A 396 -9.95 -5.76 5.92
C CYS A 396 -9.02 -6.15 4.76
N ASN A 397 -7.71 -6.06 4.95
CA ASN A 397 -6.73 -6.41 3.92
C ASN A 397 -6.29 -7.88 4.09
N PRO A 398 -6.51 -8.78 3.10
CA PRO A 398 -6.14 -10.18 3.21
C PRO A 398 -4.67 -10.47 2.90
N GLU A 399 -3.95 -9.50 2.31
CA GLU A 399 -2.57 -9.66 1.85
C GLU A 399 -1.59 -8.86 2.74
N THR A 400 -1.70 -9.03 4.06
CA THR A 400 -0.83 -8.32 4.99
C THR A 400 -0.62 -9.11 6.28
N VAL A 401 0.53 -8.91 6.93
CA VAL A 401 0.96 -9.69 8.10
C VAL A 401 0.06 -9.45 9.32
N SER A 402 -0.56 -8.27 9.45
CA SER A 402 -1.48 -8.01 10.57
C SER A 402 -2.71 -8.91 10.56
N THR A 403 -3.03 -9.51 9.41
CA THR A 403 -4.14 -10.46 9.25
C THR A 403 -3.70 -11.92 9.19
N ASP A 404 -2.44 -12.21 9.52
CA ASP A 404 -1.98 -13.58 9.71
C ASP A 404 -2.48 -14.14 11.06
N TYR A 405 -2.72 -15.45 11.09
CA TYR A 405 -3.34 -16.14 12.23
C TYR A 405 -2.50 -16.14 13.53
N ASP A 406 -1.22 -15.77 13.44
CA ASP A 406 -0.29 -15.76 14.58
C ASP A 406 0.14 -14.35 15.00
N THR A 407 -0.49 -13.31 14.45
CA THR A 407 -0.10 -11.91 14.74
C THR A 407 -0.80 -11.33 15.96
N SER A 408 -2.05 -11.68 16.20
CA SER A 408 -2.85 -11.19 17.34
C SER A 408 -3.65 -12.32 17.96
N ASP A 409 -4.11 -12.14 19.23
CA ASP A 409 -4.95 -13.13 19.90
C ASP A 409 -6.34 -13.22 19.25
N ARG A 410 -6.81 -12.14 18.62
CA ARG A 410 -8.05 -12.09 17.84
C ARG A 410 -7.91 -11.16 16.65
N LEU A 411 -8.50 -11.58 15.54
CA LEU A 411 -8.58 -10.80 14.32
C LEU A 411 -10.03 -10.71 13.85
N TYR A 412 -10.51 -9.49 13.65
CA TYR A 412 -11.78 -9.21 13.01
C TYR A 412 -11.55 -8.74 11.58
N PHE A 413 -12.02 -9.52 10.60
CA PHE A 413 -12.06 -9.11 9.19
C PHE A 413 -13.28 -8.20 8.96
N GLU A 414 -13.12 -6.92 9.32
CA GLU A 414 -14.19 -5.94 9.23
C GLU A 414 -13.70 -4.64 8.59
N PRO A 415 -14.62 -3.89 7.97
CA PRO A 415 -14.31 -2.55 7.48
C PRO A 415 -13.86 -1.64 8.63
N LEU A 416 -12.94 -0.73 8.33
CA LEU A 416 -12.51 0.30 9.29
C LEU A 416 -13.46 1.51 9.22
N THR A 417 -14.73 1.28 9.51
CA THR A 417 -15.77 2.31 9.63
C THR A 417 -16.20 2.47 11.08
N TYR A 418 -16.89 3.57 11.39
CA TYR A 418 -17.37 3.81 12.76
C TYR A 418 -18.32 2.71 13.23
N GLU A 419 -19.31 2.34 12.41
CA GLU A 419 -20.23 1.25 12.74
C GLU A 419 -19.51 -0.05 13.04
N ASP A 420 -18.65 -0.48 12.09
CA ASP A 420 -18.03 -1.81 12.14
C ASP A 420 -17.07 -1.94 13.33
N VAL A 421 -16.26 -0.91 13.58
CA VAL A 421 -15.34 -0.85 14.73
C VAL A 421 -16.09 -0.81 16.06
N MET A 422 -17.15 0.02 16.16
CA MET A 422 -17.95 0.12 17.39
C MET A 422 -18.72 -1.17 17.70
N ASP A 423 -19.14 -1.92 16.68
CA ASP A 423 -19.81 -3.21 16.90
C ASP A 423 -18.83 -4.25 17.48
N VAL A 424 -17.56 -4.24 17.07
CA VAL A 424 -16.49 -5.07 17.69
C VAL A 424 -16.20 -4.60 19.11
N ILE A 425 -16.12 -3.28 19.34
CA ILE A 425 -15.88 -2.70 20.67
C ILE A 425 -17.00 -3.07 21.66
N ASP A 426 -18.25 -3.09 21.22
CA ASP A 426 -19.40 -3.46 22.06
C ASP A 426 -19.27 -4.89 22.62
N VAL A 427 -18.68 -5.81 21.86
CA VAL A 427 -18.49 -7.22 22.25
C VAL A 427 -17.19 -7.40 23.02
N GLU A 428 -16.08 -6.89 22.50
CA GLU A 428 -14.76 -7.13 23.07
C GLU A 428 -14.45 -6.28 24.30
N ARG A 429 -14.98 -5.05 24.35
CA ARG A 429 -14.79 -4.08 25.45
C ARG A 429 -13.30 -3.87 25.77
N PRO A 430 -12.48 -3.44 24.81
CA PRO A 430 -11.07 -3.23 25.05
C PRO A 430 -10.82 -2.10 26.05
N ASP A 431 -9.76 -2.19 26.86
CA ASP A 431 -9.31 -1.13 27.76
C ASP A 431 -8.85 0.12 27.00
N GLY A 432 -8.44 -0.06 25.75
CA GLY A 432 -8.12 1.03 24.86
C GLY A 432 -7.93 0.61 23.40
N VAL A 433 -7.98 1.62 22.53
CA VAL A 433 -7.86 1.47 21.07
C VAL A 433 -6.67 2.26 20.55
N VAL A 434 -5.78 1.61 19.80
CA VAL A 434 -4.64 2.21 19.13
C VAL A 434 -5.05 2.62 17.72
N VAL A 435 -5.00 3.93 17.44
CA VAL A 435 -5.41 4.51 16.14
C VAL A 435 -4.25 5.13 15.37
N THR A 436 -3.09 5.33 16.00
CA THR A 436 -1.97 6.12 15.44
C THR A 436 -0.96 5.29 14.66
N LEU A 437 -1.14 3.98 14.54
CA LEU A 437 -0.19 3.07 13.88
C LEU A 437 -0.65 2.61 12.49
N GLY A 438 -1.97 2.51 12.25
CA GLY A 438 -2.55 2.06 10.98
C GLY A 438 -2.63 3.12 9.87
N GLY A 439 -1.94 4.24 10.02
CA GLY A 439 -1.99 5.35 9.06
C GLY A 439 -3.27 6.17 9.18
N GLN A 440 -3.71 6.77 8.07
CA GLN A 440 -4.82 7.73 8.09
C GLN A 440 -6.21 7.11 8.28
N THR A 441 -6.41 5.86 7.90
CA THR A 441 -7.72 5.23 8.02
C THR A 441 -8.24 5.20 9.44
N PRO A 442 -7.50 4.63 10.42
CA PRO A 442 -7.95 4.66 11.80
C PRO A 442 -7.95 6.06 12.42
N LEU A 443 -7.08 6.97 11.97
CA LEU A 443 -7.06 8.35 12.50
C LEU A 443 -8.37 9.10 12.25
N LYS A 444 -9.02 8.90 11.11
CA LYS A 444 -10.33 9.51 10.82
C LYS A 444 -11.40 9.11 11.82
N LEU A 445 -11.27 7.95 12.45
CA LEU A 445 -12.20 7.45 13.44
C LEU A 445 -11.90 7.95 14.86
N ALA A 446 -10.68 8.43 15.11
CA ALA A 446 -10.18 8.70 16.46
C ALA A 446 -11.11 9.61 17.29
N ARG A 447 -11.55 10.74 16.73
CA ARG A 447 -12.45 11.69 17.40
C ARG A 447 -13.83 11.08 17.65
N MET A 448 -14.43 10.42 16.66
CA MET A 448 -15.75 9.80 16.81
C MET A 448 -15.74 8.70 17.86
N LEU A 449 -14.67 7.91 17.94
CA LEU A 449 -14.49 6.88 18.95
C LEU A 449 -14.34 7.50 20.34
N GLU A 450 -13.50 8.54 20.51
CA GLU A 450 -13.32 9.23 21.80
C GLU A 450 -14.63 9.86 22.28
N GLU A 451 -15.36 10.57 21.41
CA GLU A 451 -16.69 11.14 21.71
C GLU A 451 -17.74 10.09 22.07
N SER A 452 -17.55 8.84 21.63
CA SER A 452 -18.38 7.68 22.00
C SER A 452 -17.93 7.00 23.30
N GLY A 453 -16.94 7.58 24.00
CA GLY A 453 -16.46 7.09 25.28
C GLY A 453 -15.37 6.02 25.18
N VAL A 454 -14.81 5.79 24.00
CA VAL A 454 -13.72 4.85 23.78
C VAL A 454 -12.39 5.48 24.23
N ASN A 455 -11.61 4.76 25.03
CA ASN A 455 -10.29 5.23 25.43
C ASN A 455 -9.29 5.06 24.26
N ILE A 456 -8.77 6.16 23.74
CA ILE A 456 -7.71 6.17 22.74
C ILE A 456 -6.36 6.04 23.44
N MET A 457 -5.62 4.97 23.15
CA MET A 457 -4.27 4.72 23.65
C MET A 457 -3.25 5.53 22.82
N GLY A 458 -2.34 6.18 23.53
CA GLY A 458 -1.31 7.03 22.91
C GLY A 458 -1.72 8.49 22.77
N THR A 459 -1.29 9.14 21.68
CA THR A 459 -1.58 10.55 21.41
C THR A 459 -3.08 10.78 21.28
N LYS A 460 -3.59 11.80 21.97
CA LYS A 460 -5.02 12.10 21.98
C LYS A 460 -5.49 12.71 20.69
N PRO A 461 -6.77 12.48 20.27
CA PRO A 461 -7.32 13.00 19.02
C PRO A 461 -7.19 14.51 18.86
N ASP A 462 -7.38 15.32 19.90
CA ASP A 462 -7.20 16.78 19.80
C ASP A 462 -5.75 17.18 19.48
N ALA A 463 -4.76 16.45 19.96
CA ALA A 463 -3.35 16.72 19.61
C ALA A 463 -3.04 16.33 18.14
N ILE A 464 -3.71 15.31 17.62
CA ILE A 464 -3.60 14.91 16.21
C ILE A 464 -4.23 16.00 15.34
N ASP A 465 -5.47 16.37 15.63
CA ASP A 465 -6.18 17.44 14.92
C ASP A 465 -5.44 18.79 15.01
N PHE A 466 -4.81 19.06 16.17
CA PHE A 466 -4.01 20.28 16.36
C PHE A 466 -2.83 20.34 15.40
N ALA A 467 -2.14 19.21 15.20
CA ALA A 467 -1.00 19.12 14.30
C ALA A 467 -1.42 19.20 12.82
N GLU A 468 -2.63 18.70 12.48
CA GLU A 468 -3.19 18.75 11.12
C GLU A 468 -3.80 20.11 10.79
N ASP A 469 -4.26 20.87 11.81
CA ASP A 469 -4.80 22.23 11.65
C ASP A 469 -3.66 23.24 11.45
N ARG A 470 -3.54 23.74 10.23
CA ARG A 470 -2.47 24.66 9.84
C ARG A 470 -2.40 25.93 10.67
N GLU A 471 -3.52 26.52 11.05
CA GLU A 471 -3.55 27.76 11.82
C GLU A 471 -3.12 27.52 13.25
N ARG A 472 -3.67 26.48 13.89
CA ARG A 472 -3.29 26.08 15.24
C ARG A 472 -1.81 25.69 15.31
N PHE A 473 -1.33 24.94 14.31
CA PHE A 473 0.06 24.50 14.26
C PHE A 473 1.02 25.68 13.98
N ALA A 474 0.71 26.58 13.05
CA ALA A 474 1.50 27.78 12.81
C ALA A 474 1.60 28.66 14.06
N ALA A 475 0.47 28.89 14.78
CA ALA A 475 0.47 29.62 16.03
C ALA A 475 1.35 28.95 17.11
N LEU A 476 1.41 27.62 17.14
CA LEU A 476 2.33 26.88 18.03
C LEU A 476 3.79 27.15 17.64
N LEU A 477 4.12 27.06 16.36
CA LEU A 477 5.48 27.30 15.86
C LEU A 477 5.94 28.73 16.16
N ASP A 478 5.06 29.73 15.99
CA ASP A 478 5.32 31.12 16.36
C ASP A 478 5.62 31.25 17.86
N LYS A 479 4.81 30.64 18.73
CA LYS A 479 5.03 30.63 20.18
C LYS A 479 6.36 29.96 20.55
N LEU A 480 6.77 28.95 19.81
CA LEU A 480 8.04 28.27 20.01
C LEU A 480 9.22 29.01 19.32
N GLY A 481 8.97 30.05 18.51
CA GLY A 481 10.00 30.73 17.74
C GLY A 481 10.65 29.82 16.69
N ILE A 482 9.88 28.90 16.10
CA ILE A 482 10.33 27.95 15.08
C ILE A 482 9.87 28.44 13.73
N MET A 483 10.76 28.43 12.74
CA MET A 483 10.46 28.90 11.39
C MET A 483 9.66 27.87 10.58
N TYR A 484 8.71 28.34 9.80
CA TYR A 484 7.96 27.58 8.81
C TYR A 484 7.81 28.41 7.52
N PRO A 485 7.50 27.79 6.35
CA PRO A 485 7.29 28.55 5.11
C PRO A 485 6.13 29.54 5.27
N PRO A 486 6.26 30.78 4.78
CA PRO A 486 5.16 31.73 4.76
C PRO A 486 3.93 31.10 4.08
N ALA A 487 2.76 31.22 4.69
CA ALA A 487 1.55 30.54 4.24
C ALA A 487 0.33 31.47 4.32
N GLY A 488 -0.73 31.09 3.62
CA GLY A 488 -2.04 31.72 3.68
C GLY A 488 -3.13 30.76 3.22
N GLN A 489 -4.37 31.17 3.38
CA GLN A 489 -5.53 30.40 2.92
C GLN A 489 -6.43 31.24 2.05
N ALA A 490 -7.18 30.61 1.16
CA ALA A 490 -8.11 31.27 0.27
C ALA A 490 -9.31 30.37 -0.04
N THR A 491 -10.50 30.99 -0.13
CA THR A 491 -11.74 30.34 -0.54
C THR A 491 -12.13 30.74 -1.98
N SER A 492 -11.47 31.77 -2.52
CA SER A 492 -11.66 32.24 -3.89
C SER A 492 -10.31 32.48 -4.58
N PHE A 493 -10.34 32.67 -5.90
CA PHE A 493 -9.15 32.99 -6.68
C PHE A 493 -8.61 34.38 -6.32
N GLU A 494 -9.48 35.37 -6.07
CA GLU A 494 -9.12 36.73 -5.71
C GLU A 494 -8.39 36.79 -4.35
N GLU A 495 -8.85 36.00 -3.38
CA GLU A 495 -8.16 35.81 -2.11
C GLU A 495 -6.79 35.14 -2.30
N ALA A 496 -6.75 34.09 -3.14
CA ALA A 496 -5.50 33.40 -3.45
C ALA A 496 -4.46 34.32 -4.13
N GLU A 497 -4.91 35.20 -5.03
CA GLU A 497 -4.04 36.19 -5.68
C GLU A 497 -3.51 37.25 -4.67
N ALA A 498 -4.33 37.66 -3.71
CA ALA A 498 -3.90 38.56 -2.63
C ALA A 498 -2.86 37.89 -1.71
N VAL A 499 -3.07 36.61 -1.37
CA VAL A 499 -2.09 35.81 -0.62
C VAL A 499 -0.80 35.66 -1.44
N ALA A 500 -0.89 35.34 -2.73
CA ALA A 500 0.26 35.22 -3.63
C ALA A 500 1.08 36.53 -3.75
N ALA A 501 0.42 37.67 -3.76
CA ALA A 501 1.10 38.96 -3.78
C ALA A 501 1.90 39.21 -2.49
N HIS A 502 1.46 38.68 -1.36
CA HIS A 502 2.13 38.83 -0.08
C HIS A 502 3.30 37.85 0.10
N ILE A 503 3.09 36.57 -0.20
CA ILE A 503 4.10 35.51 0.07
C ILE A 503 5.01 35.22 -1.14
N GLY A 504 4.63 35.63 -2.36
CA GLY A 504 5.38 35.47 -3.61
C GLY A 504 5.32 34.10 -4.22
N TYR A 505 5.69 33.97 -5.50
CA TYR A 505 5.82 32.71 -6.24
C TYR A 505 7.24 32.13 -6.13
N PRO A 506 7.40 30.80 -6.33
CA PRO A 506 6.34 29.79 -6.54
C PRO A 506 5.58 29.43 -5.25
N LEU A 507 4.33 28.94 -5.43
CA LEU A 507 3.43 28.56 -4.36
C LEU A 507 3.07 27.07 -4.46
N LEU A 508 2.99 26.41 -3.31
CA LEU A 508 2.36 25.10 -3.20
C LEU A 508 0.87 25.28 -2.89
N VAL A 509 0.01 24.88 -3.82
CA VAL A 509 -1.46 24.90 -3.68
C VAL A 509 -1.89 23.57 -3.08
N ARG A 510 -2.59 23.61 -1.93
CA ARG A 510 -2.96 22.41 -1.16
C ARG A 510 -4.46 22.43 -0.86
N PRO A 511 -5.25 21.47 -1.38
CA PRO A 511 -6.61 21.27 -0.89
C PRO A 511 -6.62 20.89 0.60
N SER A 512 -7.66 21.28 1.33
CA SER A 512 -7.81 20.92 2.75
C SER A 512 -8.17 19.44 2.91
N TYR A 513 -7.73 18.83 4.01
CA TYR A 513 -8.08 17.47 4.43
C TYR A 513 -7.82 16.37 3.38
N VAL A 514 -6.77 16.52 2.58
CA VAL A 514 -6.35 15.51 1.59
C VAL A 514 -5.17 14.70 2.09
N LEU A 515 -5.06 13.46 1.61
CA LEU A 515 -4.06 12.48 2.01
C LEU A 515 -3.01 12.23 0.93
N GLY A 516 -1.76 11.99 1.36
CA GLY A 516 -0.67 11.63 0.45
C GLY A 516 -0.47 12.66 -0.66
N GLY A 517 -0.67 13.95 -0.33
CA GLY A 517 -0.50 15.05 -1.26
C GLY A 517 -1.54 15.12 -2.39
N ARG A 518 -2.69 14.47 -2.26
CA ARG A 518 -3.72 14.46 -3.32
C ARG A 518 -4.10 15.86 -3.77
N GLY A 519 -3.97 16.12 -5.07
CA GLY A 519 -4.30 17.42 -5.67
C GLY A 519 -3.38 18.56 -5.30
N MET A 520 -2.24 18.30 -4.65
CA MET A 520 -1.23 19.32 -4.39
C MET A 520 -0.46 19.66 -5.67
N MET A 521 -0.26 20.93 -5.94
CA MET A 521 0.39 21.41 -7.17
C MET A 521 1.23 22.66 -6.90
N ILE A 522 2.30 22.83 -7.67
CA ILE A 522 3.18 23.99 -7.55
C ILE A 522 2.81 25.02 -8.62
N ALA A 523 2.31 26.17 -8.19
CA ALA A 523 1.98 27.30 -9.06
C ALA A 523 3.18 28.24 -9.17
N TYR A 524 3.66 28.46 -10.37
CA TYR A 524 4.80 29.34 -10.66
C TYR A 524 4.37 30.78 -10.98
N ASP A 525 3.12 30.98 -11.33
CA ASP A 525 2.52 32.27 -11.71
C ASP A 525 1.01 32.29 -11.46
N ALA A 526 0.36 33.42 -11.73
CA ALA A 526 -1.07 33.60 -11.51
C ALA A 526 -1.97 32.73 -12.42
N GLU A 527 -1.51 32.35 -13.61
CA GLU A 527 -2.27 31.52 -14.52
C GLU A 527 -2.37 30.09 -13.96
N HIS A 528 -1.25 29.51 -13.54
CA HIS A 528 -1.24 28.21 -12.85
C HIS A 528 -2.04 28.23 -11.55
N LEU A 529 -1.94 29.33 -10.77
CA LEU A 529 -2.69 29.47 -9.54
C LEU A 529 -4.19 29.40 -9.80
N ARG A 530 -4.69 30.05 -10.86
CA ARG A 530 -6.12 30.02 -11.23
C ARG A 530 -6.60 28.62 -11.55
N ASP A 531 -5.85 27.89 -12.39
CA ASP A 531 -6.20 26.54 -12.81
C ASP A 531 -6.22 25.57 -11.61
N TYR A 532 -5.24 25.70 -10.73
CA TYR A 532 -5.09 24.82 -9.56
C TYR A 532 -6.09 25.13 -8.46
N MET A 533 -6.48 26.39 -8.27
CA MET A 533 -7.57 26.76 -7.38
C MET A 533 -8.90 26.15 -7.82
N ALA A 534 -9.19 26.15 -9.12
CA ALA A 534 -10.39 25.51 -9.66
C ALA A 534 -10.39 23.98 -9.46
N GLU A 535 -9.22 23.33 -9.56
CA GLU A 535 -9.08 21.91 -9.30
C GLU A 535 -9.16 21.59 -7.79
N ALA A 536 -8.51 22.38 -6.95
CA ALA A 536 -8.53 22.21 -5.50
C ALA A 536 -9.94 22.37 -4.92
N ALA A 537 -10.72 23.34 -5.42
CA ALA A 537 -12.11 23.54 -5.03
C ALA A 537 -13.02 22.35 -5.41
N ARG A 538 -12.70 21.60 -6.47
CA ARG A 538 -13.43 20.35 -6.81
C ARG A 538 -13.12 19.21 -5.85
N ILE A 539 -11.90 19.17 -5.31
CA ILE A 539 -11.46 18.11 -4.38
C ILE A 539 -12.02 18.35 -2.97
N SER A 540 -12.05 19.61 -2.53
CA SER A 540 -12.53 20.05 -1.21
C SER A 540 -13.45 21.26 -1.33
N PRO A 541 -14.69 21.10 -1.79
CA PRO A 541 -15.57 22.24 -2.13
C PRO A 541 -16.00 23.08 -0.93
N ASP A 542 -16.03 22.52 0.27
CA ASP A 542 -16.52 23.17 1.48
C ASP A 542 -15.41 23.76 2.37
N TYR A 543 -14.16 23.70 1.92
CA TYR A 543 -13.01 24.06 2.75
C TYR A 543 -12.05 25.00 2.00
N PRO A 544 -11.32 25.87 2.72
CA PRO A 544 -10.33 26.74 2.10
C PRO A 544 -9.17 25.95 1.50
N VAL A 545 -8.55 26.52 0.47
CA VAL A 545 -7.30 26.02 -0.12
C VAL A 545 -6.14 26.71 0.57
N TYR A 546 -5.13 25.93 0.98
CA TYR A 546 -3.90 26.47 1.56
C TYR A 546 -2.86 26.77 0.48
N LEU A 547 -2.13 27.87 0.70
CA LEU A 547 -1.07 28.36 -0.18
C LEU A 547 0.19 28.53 0.65
N ASP A 548 1.18 27.68 0.42
CA ASP A 548 2.47 27.76 1.10
C ASP A 548 3.54 28.30 0.15
N ARG A 549 4.47 29.13 0.65
CA ARG A 549 5.64 29.50 -0.13
C ARG A 549 6.48 28.26 -0.45
N PHE A 550 6.66 27.95 -1.71
CA PHE A 550 7.49 26.83 -2.13
C PHE A 550 8.98 27.20 -2.00
N LEU A 551 9.75 26.37 -1.28
CA LEU A 551 11.17 26.62 -1.00
C LEU A 551 12.06 25.92 -2.03
N GLU A 552 12.20 26.53 -3.20
CA GLU A 552 13.03 25.96 -4.28
C GLU A 552 14.48 25.75 -3.83
N GLY A 553 15.05 24.58 -4.20
CA GLY A 553 16.42 24.20 -3.91
C GLY A 553 16.69 23.97 -2.42
N ALA A 554 15.65 23.80 -1.60
CA ALA A 554 15.80 23.30 -0.25
C ALA A 554 15.99 21.77 -0.27
N ILE A 555 16.69 21.25 0.74
CA ILE A 555 16.83 19.83 1.02
C ILE A 555 15.75 19.46 2.02
N GLU A 556 15.02 18.36 1.80
CA GLU A 556 14.08 17.84 2.79
C GLU A 556 14.75 16.88 3.76
N SER A 557 14.17 16.81 4.97
CA SER A 557 14.60 15.91 6.03
C SER A 557 13.40 15.46 6.84
N ASP A 558 13.34 14.18 7.14
CA ASP A 558 12.40 13.59 8.09
C ASP A 558 13.11 13.27 9.41
N VAL A 559 12.46 13.55 10.53
CA VAL A 559 12.92 13.13 11.85
C VAL A 559 11.82 12.36 12.54
N ASP A 560 12.07 11.07 12.82
CA ASP A 560 11.15 10.24 13.61
C ASP A 560 11.62 10.17 15.05
N ALA A 561 10.67 10.30 15.97
CA ALA A 561 10.96 10.28 17.40
C ALA A 561 9.88 9.55 18.19
N LEU A 562 10.24 9.11 19.41
CA LEU A 562 9.33 8.64 20.44
C LEU A 562 9.16 9.73 21.48
N CYS A 563 7.94 9.86 22.01
CA CYS A 563 7.65 10.76 23.12
C CYS A 563 6.69 10.06 24.10
N ASP A 564 6.99 10.16 25.41
CA ASP A 564 6.13 9.64 26.48
C ASP A 564 5.41 10.75 27.25
N GLY A 565 5.57 12.00 26.81
CA GLY A 565 5.03 13.20 27.44
C GLY A 565 5.97 13.86 28.46
N GLU A 566 7.09 13.21 28.79
CA GLU A 566 8.13 13.74 29.70
C GLU A 566 9.50 13.79 29.00
N GLU A 567 9.82 12.78 28.20
CA GLU A 567 11.05 12.67 27.45
C GLU A 567 10.79 12.42 25.96
N VAL A 568 11.79 12.74 25.12
CA VAL A 568 11.76 12.50 23.68
C VAL A 568 13.06 11.81 23.26
N TYR A 569 12.93 10.64 22.66
CA TYR A 569 14.02 9.90 22.02
C TYR A 569 13.98 10.12 20.51
N ILE A 570 15.07 10.60 19.92
CA ILE A 570 15.19 10.73 18.47
C ILE A 570 15.54 9.36 17.88
N GLY A 571 14.67 8.81 17.04
CA GLY A 571 14.86 7.52 16.39
C GLY A 571 15.85 7.59 15.24
N GLY A 572 15.84 8.71 14.50
CA GLY A 572 16.76 8.96 13.38
C GLY A 572 16.42 10.21 12.59
N ILE A 573 17.44 10.76 11.95
CA ILE A 573 17.36 11.89 11.01
C ILE A 573 17.63 11.36 9.61
N LEU A 574 16.72 11.62 8.68
CA LEU A 574 16.83 11.22 7.28
C LEU A 574 17.14 12.43 6.41
N GLU A 575 18.06 12.29 5.48
CA GLU A 575 18.32 13.27 4.42
C GLU A 575 17.74 12.75 3.10
N HIS A 576 16.96 13.58 2.39
CA HIS A 576 16.38 13.25 1.10
C HIS A 576 17.37 13.53 -0.04
N ILE A 577 17.35 12.65 -1.04
CA ILE A 577 18.16 12.81 -2.25
C ILE A 577 17.48 13.77 -3.23
N GLU A 578 16.16 13.69 -3.38
CA GLU A 578 15.38 14.56 -4.25
C GLU A 578 15.24 15.95 -3.66
N GLU A 579 14.98 16.93 -4.53
CA GLU A 579 14.71 18.32 -4.12
C GLU A 579 13.39 18.42 -3.34
N ALA A 580 13.28 19.41 -2.48
CA ALA A 580 12.05 19.72 -1.75
C ALA A 580 10.86 19.88 -2.70
N GLY A 581 9.70 19.40 -2.25
CA GLY A 581 8.45 19.39 -3.01
C GLY A 581 8.14 18.05 -3.68
N ILE A 582 8.98 17.05 -3.51
CA ILE A 582 8.68 15.66 -3.83
C ILE A 582 8.20 14.97 -2.55
N HIS A 583 7.10 14.23 -2.63
CA HIS A 583 6.56 13.55 -1.47
C HIS A 583 7.60 12.61 -0.84
N SER A 584 7.75 12.64 0.48
CA SER A 584 8.77 11.87 1.22
C SER A 584 8.72 10.35 0.96
N GLY A 585 7.53 9.82 0.67
CA GLY A 585 7.34 8.42 0.27
C GLY A 585 7.96 8.07 -1.08
N ASP A 586 8.11 9.04 -1.98
CA ASP A 586 8.65 8.88 -3.34
C ASP A 586 10.13 9.27 -3.42
N SER A 587 10.66 9.91 -2.39
CA SER A 587 12.06 10.35 -2.33
C SER A 587 12.96 9.22 -1.81
N ALA A 588 14.14 9.09 -2.44
CA ALA A 588 15.21 8.31 -1.85
C ALA A 588 15.73 9.01 -0.60
N THR A 589 15.97 8.27 0.48
CA THR A 589 16.42 8.85 1.75
C THR A 589 17.56 8.11 2.36
N CYS A 590 18.48 8.82 3.02
CA CYS A 590 19.67 8.29 3.62
C CYS A 590 19.70 8.50 5.14
N ILE A 591 20.16 7.48 5.87
CA ILE A 591 20.50 7.55 7.28
C ILE A 591 21.86 6.86 7.50
N PRO A 592 22.82 7.49 8.23
CA PRO A 592 22.80 8.87 8.71
C PRO A 592 22.81 9.89 7.56
N PRO A 593 22.44 11.15 7.82
CA PRO A 593 22.57 12.22 6.82
C PRO A 593 24.00 12.34 6.31
N PHE A 594 24.18 12.45 5.00
CA PHE A 594 25.50 12.44 4.38
C PHE A 594 26.06 13.85 4.15
N SER A 595 25.19 14.89 4.11
CA SER A 595 25.61 16.27 3.88
C SER A 595 25.37 17.23 5.05
N PHE A 596 24.58 16.82 6.07
CA PHE A 596 24.23 17.69 7.19
C PHE A 596 25.35 17.81 8.21
N SER A 597 25.72 19.05 8.57
CA SER A 597 26.65 19.32 9.66
C SER A 597 26.05 18.90 11.01
N GLU A 598 26.90 18.58 11.99
CA GLU A 598 26.47 18.23 13.34
C GLU A 598 25.63 19.37 13.99
N SER A 599 25.96 20.62 13.71
CA SER A 599 25.19 21.77 14.21
C SER A 599 23.78 21.80 13.64
N LEU A 600 23.60 21.41 12.37
CA LEU A 600 22.30 21.32 11.72
C LEU A 600 21.49 20.17 12.30
N GLN A 601 22.12 18.98 12.45
CA GLN A 601 21.48 17.82 13.06
C GLN A 601 21.05 18.12 14.50
N ALA A 602 21.88 18.78 15.32
CA ALA A 602 21.53 19.20 16.67
C ALA A 602 20.31 20.14 16.68
N LYS A 603 20.20 21.05 15.71
CA LYS A 603 19.06 21.94 15.56
C LYS A 603 17.79 21.17 15.20
N LEU A 604 17.86 20.17 14.33
CA LEU A 604 16.74 19.29 13.97
C LEU A 604 16.25 18.50 15.20
N ARG A 605 17.17 17.88 15.96
CA ARG A 605 16.86 17.15 17.21
C ARG A 605 16.13 18.04 18.22
N GLU A 606 16.67 19.21 18.48
CA GLU A 606 16.08 20.15 19.45
C GLU A 606 14.71 20.64 19.02
N THR A 607 14.55 20.98 17.73
CA THR A 607 13.28 21.43 17.18
C THR A 607 12.21 20.34 17.28
N THR A 608 12.56 19.10 16.94
CA THR A 608 11.66 17.92 17.07
C THR A 608 11.24 17.71 18.52
N ARG A 609 12.18 17.74 19.50
CA ARG A 609 11.87 17.62 20.93
C ARG A 609 10.85 18.65 21.39
N ARG A 610 11.06 19.90 21.03
CA ARG A 610 10.18 21.01 21.42
C ARG A 610 8.77 20.88 20.84
N ILE A 611 8.66 20.45 19.58
CA ILE A 611 7.37 20.22 18.91
C ILE A 611 6.65 19.03 19.56
N ALA A 612 7.30 17.89 19.74
CA ALA A 612 6.71 16.69 20.31
C ALA A 612 6.16 16.93 21.72
N MET A 613 6.93 17.63 22.55
CA MET A 613 6.51 17.99 23.91
C MET A 613 5.34 18.97 23.89
N ALA A 614 5.37 19.99 23.04
CA ALA A 614 4.32 21.00 22.96
C ALA A 614 2.99 20.45 22.44
N LEU A 615 3.02 19.43 21.58
CA LEU A 615 1.85 18.72 21.09
C LEU A 615 1.32 17.68 22.11
N GLY A 616 2.11 17.35 23.14
CA GLY A 616 1.72 16.31 24.10
C GLY A 616 1.67 14.90 23.49
N VAL A 617 2.60 14.59 22.60
CA VAL A 617 2.67 13.29 21.93
C VAL A 617 2.90 12.17 22.94
N ARG A 618 2.23 11.01 22.70
CA ARG A 618 2.49 9.76 23.39
C ARG A 618 2.60 8.62 22.38
N GLY A 619 3.83 8.18 22.11
CA GLY A 619 4.17 7.20 21.07
C GLY A 619 5.06 7.82 20.02
N LEU A 620 4.75 7.62 18.75
CA LEU A 620 5.53 8.11 17.60
C LEU A 620 5.15 9.53 17.19
N VAL A 621 6.15 10.24 16.70
CA VAL A 621 5.99 11.50 15.98
C VAL A 621 7.01 11.59 14.86
N ASN A 622 6.56 12.03 13.69
CA ASN A 622 7.41 12.39 12.55
C ASN A 622 7.32 13.89 12.32
N VAL A 623 8.46 14.56 12.16
CA VAL A 623 8.52 15.98 11.79
C VAL A 623 9.28 16.13 10.50
N GLN A 624 8.67 16.81 9.53
CA GLN A 624 9.26 17.07 8.22
C GLN A 624 9.80 18.48 8.14
N TYR A 625 10.99 18.61 7.56
CA TYR A 625 11.74 19.84 7.46
C TYR A 625 12.15 20.16 6.03
N ALA A 626 12.18 21.44 5.67
CA ALA A 626 12.90 21.95 4.52
C ALA A 626 14.10 22.79 4.98
N ILE A 627 15.26 22.54 4.43
CA ILE A 627 16.53 23.16 4.81
C ILE A 627 17.04 23.97 3.62
N LYS A 628 17.14 25.29 3.81
CA LYS A 628 17.66 26.20 2.79
C LYS A 628 18.89 26.92 3.31
N GLY A 629 20.06 26.48 2.88
CA GLY A 629 21.32 26.90 3.48
C GLY A 629 21.42 26.43 4.94
N GLU A 630 21.56 27.34 5.88
CA GLU A 630 21.61 27.08 7.34
C GLU A 630 20.22 27.22 8.02
N THR A 631 19.19 27.58 7.26
CA THR A 631 17.85 27.84 7.81
C THR A 631 16.99 26.59 7.72
N VAL A 632 16.42 26.19 8.86
CA VAL A 632 15.52 25.07 9.01
C VAL A 632 14.08 25.56 9.08
N TYR A 633 13.23 25.05 8.22
CA TYR A 633 11.80 25.32 8.20
C TYR A 633 11.03 24.03 8.51
N VAL A 634 10.06 24.11 9.41
CA VAL A 634 9.14 23.00 9.67
C VAL A 634 8.06 23.01 8.59
N ILE A 635 7.87 21.89 7.92
CA ILE A 635 6.81 21.69 6.92
C ILE A 635 5.54 21.19 7.61
N GLU A 636 5.66 20.07 8.37
CA GLU A 636 4.55 19.46 9.11
C GLU A 636 5.05 18.58 10.25
N ALA A 637 4.18 18.32 11.20
CA ALA A 637 4.39 17.34 12.26
C ALA A 637 3.24 16.33 12.27
N ASN A 638 3.59 15.05 12.33
CA ASN A 638 2.65 13.93 12.29
C ASN A 638 2.75 13.14 13.61
N PRO A 639 1.88 13.36 14.62
CA PRO A 639 1.94 12.66 15.90
C PRO A 639 1.37 11.24 15.81
N ARG A 640 1.91 10.44 14.91
CA ARG A 640 1.55 9.08 14.55
C ARG A 640 2.73 8.36 13.92
N ALA A 641 2.57 7.07 13.58
CA ALA A 641 3.54 6.37 12.76
C ALA A 641 3.71 7.04 11.39
N SER A 642 4.94 7.04 10.94
CA SER A 642 5.34 7.46 9.60
C SER A 642 5.75 6.25 8.76
N ARG A 643 5.94 6.44 7.46
CA ARG A 643 6.46 5.41 6.57
C ARG A 643 7.91 5.10 6.81
N THR A 644 8.66 6.04 7.34
CA THR A 644 10.09 5.91 7.62
C THR A 644 10.37 5.09 8.88
N VAL A 645 9.38 4.84 9.75
CA VAL A 645 9.53 4.04 10.97
C VAL A 645 10.09 2.64 10.74
N PRO A 646 9.60 1.83 9.78
CA PRO A 646 10.18 0.51 9.50
C PRO A 646 11.62 0.59 9.02
N PHE A 647 11.91 1.55 8.14
CA PHE A 647 13.24 1.79 7.61
C PHE A 647 14.24 2.18 8.71
N ILE A 648 13.90 3.19 9.52
CA ILE A 648 14.73 3.62 10.66
C ILE A 648 14.92 2.48 11.66
N SER A 649 13.84 1.76 11.97
CA SER A 649 13.94 0.63 12.92
C SER A 649 14.90 -0.44 12.44
N LYS A 650 14.91 -0.76 11.16
CA LYS A 650 15.84 -1.73 10.57
C LYS A 650 17.28 -1.18 10.48
N ALA A 651 17.41 0.10 10.08
CA ALA A 651 18.71 0.76 9.95
C ALA A 651 19.44 0.92 11.29
N THR A 652 18.71 1.31 12.33
CA THR A 652 19.25 1.58 13.67
C THR A 652 19.24 0.37 14.59
N GLY A 653 18.42 -0.65 14.28
CA GLY A 653 18.17 -1.78 15.17
C GLY A 653 17.31 -1.42 16.39
N VAL A 654 16.71 -0.23 16.45
CA VAL A 654 15.79 0.17 17.52
C VAL A 654 14.34 -0.04 17.04
N PRO A 655 13.56 -0.94 17.66
CA PRO A 655 12.22 -1.28 17.19
C PRO A 655 11.20 -0.21 17.60
N LEU A 656 11.19 0.93 16.91
CA LEU A 656 10.42 2.13 17.26
C LEU A 656 8.93 1.85 17.44
N ALA A 657 8.33 1.00 16.59
CA ALA A 657 6.91 0.67 16.70
C ALA A 657 6.60 -0.12 17.99
N LYS A 658 7.47 -1.04 18.43
CA LYS A 658 7.34 -1.75 19.70
C LYS A 658 7.48 -0.80 20.89
N CYS A 659 8.49 0.08 20.83
CA CYS A 659 8.70 1.11 21.86
C CYS A 659 7.47 2.02 21.98
N ALA A 660 6.92 2.47 20.86
CA ALA A 660 5.72 3.31 20.84
C ALA A 660 4.52 2.60 21.48
N ALA A 661 4.27 1.35 21.16
CA ALA A 661 3.18 0.56 21.72
C ALA A 661 3.33 0.41 23.25
N ARG A 662 4.55 0.20 23.74
CA ARG A 662 4.83 0.16 25.18
C ARG A 662 4.59 1.50 25.87
N ILE A 663 4.98 2.62 25.23
CA ILE A 663 4.69 3.98 25.73
C ILE A 663 3.17 4.21 25.78
N MET A 664 2.43 3.79 24.75
CA MET A 664 0.97 3.87 24.72
C MET A 664 0.33 3.04 25.85
N ALA A 665 0.96 1.94 26.25
CA ALA A 665 0.55 1.10 27.39
C ALA A 665 1.02 1.64 28.75
N GLY A 666 1.69 2.80 28.79
CA GLY A 666 2.09 3.50 30.02
C GLY A 666 3.55 3.35 30.44
N ASP A 667 4.40 2.69 29.65
CA ASP A 667 5.83 2.64 29.93
C ASP A 667 6.48 4.01 29.65
N SER A 668 7.52 4.37 30.40
CA SER A 668 8.34 5.56 30.13
C SER A 668 9.51 5.22 29.21
N ILE A 669 10.02 6.21 28.46
CA ILE A 669 11.22 6.08 27.63
C ILE A 669 12.40 5.57 28.48
N ALA A 670 12.57 6.08 29.68
CA ALA A 670 13.61 5.62 30.62
C ALA A 670 13.51 4.12 30.94
N SER A 671 12.30 3.55 30.99
CA SER A 671 12.08 2.12 31.28
C SER A 671 12.36 1.20 30.09
N LEU A 672 12.45 1.75 28.88
CA LEU A 672 12.71 0.99 27.67
C LEU A 672 14.21 0.64 27.48
N GLY A 673 15.10 1.27 28.27
CA GLY A 673 16.54 1.04 28.17
C GLY A 673 17.16 1.51 26.86
N LEU A 674 16.52 2.47 26.18
CA LEU A 674 17.03 3.05 24.95
C LEU A 674 18.37 3.76 25.18
N PRO A 675 19.25 3.86 24.15
CA PRO A 675 20.42 4.71 24.21
C PRO A 675 20.04 6.14 24.59
N SER A 676 20.97 6.89 25.22
CA SER A 676 20.72 8.27 25.60
C SER A 676 20.46 9.21 24.42
N ASP A 677 21.00 8.87 23.26
CA ASP A 677 20.86 9.58 22.00
C ASP A 677 20.56 8.57 20.89
N GLU A 678 20.22 9.10 19.70
CA GLU A 678 20.09 8.27 18.49
C GLU A 678 21.38 7.44 18.28
N ARG A 679 21.20 6.24 17.75
CA ARG A 679 22.33 5.35 17.52
C ARG A 679 23.21 5.88 16.42
N GLN A 680 24.52 5.99 16.69
CA GLN A 680 25.50 6.22 15.64
C GLN A 680 25.69 4.95 14.79
N LEU A 681 25.69 5.11 13.48
CA LEU A 681 25.80 4.02 12.51
C LEU A 681 27.19 4.03 11.86
N ASP A 682 27.81 2.86 11.74
CA ASP A 682 29.06 2.65 11.03
C ASP A 682 28.87 2.39 9.52
N TRP A 683 27.64 2.51 9.04
CA TRP A 683 27.22 2.29 7.66
C TRP A 683 26.16 3.28 7.26
N PHE A 684 25.98 3.42 5.95
CA PHE A 684 24.85 4.16 5.38
C PHE A 684 23.72 3.20 5.01
N CYS A 685 22.52 3.56 5.38
CA CYS A 685 21.30 2.89 4.94
C CYS A 685 20.54 3.81 3.99
N MET A 686 20.18 3.31 2.82
CA MET A 686 19.45 4.05 1.81
C MET A 686 18.08 3.40 1.59
N LYS A 687 17.03 4.20 1.62
CA LYS A 687 15.70 3.81 1.19
C LYS A 687 15.47 4.30 -0.23
N GLU A 688 14.86 3.50 -1.09
CA GLU A 688 14.42 3.89 -2.43
C GLU A 688 12.97 3.47 -2.64
N ALA A 689 12.22 4.29 -3.37
CA ALA A 689 10.82 4.05 -3.64
C ALA A 689 10.61 3.12 -4.84
N VAL A 690 9.63 2.21 -4.74
CA VAL A 690 9.21 1.34 -5.85
C VAL A 690 8.04 1.98 -6.58
N MET A 691 8.24 2.29 -7.87
CA MET A 691 7.26 2.98 -8.70
C MET A 691 6.47 2.01 -9.59
N PRO A 692 5.13 2.11 -9.67
CA PRO A 692 4.29 1.18 -10.43
C PRO A 692 4.13 1.57 -11.91
N TRP A 693 5.14 2.17 -12.55
CA TRP A 693 5.03 2.69 -13.92
C TRP A 693 4.57 1.66 -14.93
N GLY A 694 4.97 0.40 -14.76
CA GLY A 694 4.56 -0.71 -15.62
C GLY A 694 3.05 -0.99 -15.60
N ARG A 695 2.34 -0.63 -14.51
CA ARG A 695 0.89 -0.79 -14.37
C ARG A 695 0.12 0.37 -15.01
N PHE A 696 0.73 1.55 -15.10
CA PHE A 696 0.12 2.80 -15.57
C PHE A 696 0.84 3.37 -16.80
N PRO A 697 0.78 2.69 -17.96
CA PRO A 697 1.43 3.18 -19.16
C PRO A 697 0.83 4.54 -19.59
N GLY A 698 1.69 5.48 -19.94
CA GLY A 698 1.31 6.85 -20.27
C GLY A 698 1.34 7.83 -19.10
N ALA A 699 1.59 7.35 -17.87
CA ALA A 699 1.84 8.25 -16.74
C ALA A 699 3.18 8.98 -16.90
N ASP A 700 3.24 10.24 -16.47
CA ASP A 700 4.50 10.96 -16.37
C ASP A 700 5.27 10.53 -15.12
N VAL A 701 6.55 10.26 -15.26
CA VAL A 701 7.46 9.87 -14.17
C VAL A 701 7.94 11.03 -13.32
N ILE A 702 7.54 12.26 -13.64
CA ILE A 702 7.87 13.40 -12.77
C ILE A 702 7.25 13.18 -11.40
N LEU A 703 8.11 13.22 -10.40
CA LEU A 703 7.72 13.21 -9.01
C LEU A 703 7.28 14.62 -8.57
N GLY A 704 6.45 14.67 -7.56
CA GLY A 704 5.90 15.91 -7.04
C GLY A 704 5.34 15.71 -5.62
N PRO A 705 4.55 16.66 -5.14
CA PRO A 705 4.03 16.60 -3.77
C PRO A 705 2.99 15.48 -3.56
N GLU A 706 2.44 14.92 -4.64
CA GLU A 706 1.52 13.80 -4.57
C GLU A 706 2.25 12.47 -4.73
N MET A 707 2.11 11.57 -3.75
CA MET A 707 2.77 10.27 -3.75
C MET A 707 2.28 9.34 -4.85
N LYS A 708 3.22 8.59 -5.45
CA LYS A 708 3.00 7.63 -6.55
C LYS A 708 3.57 6.24 -6.28
N SER A 709 4.47 6.08 -5.33
CA SER A 709 5.12 4.80 -5.01
C SER A 709 4.16 3.80 -4.37
N THR A 710 4.46 2.50 -4.56
CA THR A 710 3.69 1.38 -4.01
C THR A 710 4.43 0.58 -2.95
N GLY A 711 5.71 0.85 -2.75
CA GLY A 711 6.55 0.18 -1.78
C GLY A 711 7.93 0.80 -1.75
N GLU A 712 8.83 0.20 -0.98
CA GLU A 712 10.19 0.69 -0.81
C GLU A 712 11.19 -0.47 -0.66
N VAL A 713 12.45 -0.19 -0.95
CA VAL A 713 13.57 -1.10 -0.76
C VAL A 713 14.65 -0.43 0.10
N MET A 714 15.53 -1.23 0.69
CA MET A 714 16.63 -0.76 1.53
C MET A 714 17.97 -1.29 1.02
N GLY A 715 18.96 -0.41 0.90
CA GLY A 715 20.38 -0.73 0.66
C GLY A 715 21.24 -0.36 1.87
N ILE A 716 22.22 -1.19 2.21
CA ILE A 716 23.15 -0.95 3.32
C ILE A 716 24.58 -1.11 2.81
N ALA A 717 25.46 -0.13 3.05
CA ALA A 717 26.87 -0.19 2.69
C ALA A 717 27.75 0.73 3.56
N LYS A 718 29.05 0.65 3.38
CA LYS A 718 30.02 1.53 4.08
C LYS A 718 30.04 2.95 3.52
N SER A 719 29.60 3.14 2.29
CA SER A 719 29.44 4.45 1.67
C SER A 719 28.02 4.67 1.17
N TYR A 720 27.58 5.93 1.11
CA TYR A 720 26.23 6.23 0.61
C TYR A 720 26.06 5.91 -0.89
N PRO A 721 27.06 6.08 -1.79
CA PRO A 721 26.92 5.70 -3.19
C PRO A 721 26.70 4.20 -3.40
N GLU A 722 27.41 3.35 -2.64
CA GLU A 722 27.22 1.89 -2.67
C GLU A 722 25.84 1.50 -2.11
N ALA A 723 25.39 2.12 -1.01
CA ALA A 723 24.07 1.88 -0.46
C ALA A 723 22.97 2.24 -1.48
N TYR A 724 23.14 3.37 -2.20
CA TYR A 724 22.24 3.76 -3.27
C TYR A 724 22.30 2.80 -4.46
N ALA A 725 23.50 2.34 -4.85
CA ALA A 725 23.64 1.34 -5.90
C ALA A 725 22.83 0.06 -5.60
N LYS A 726 22.87 -0.41 -4.35
CA LYS A 726 22.09 -1.58 -3.91
C LYS A 726 20.58 -1.35 -4.04
N THR A 727 20.08 -0.15 -3.73
CA THR A 727 18.65 0.16 -3.90
C THR A 727 18.24 0.17 -5.37
N GLN A 728 19.08 0.72 -6.25
CA GLN A 728 18.80 0.74 -7.70
C GLN A 728 18.68 -0.68 -8.27
N LEU A 729 19.56 -1.59 -7.85
CA LEU A 729 19.47 -3.00 -8.24
C LEU A 729 18.20 -3.67 -7.70
N ALA A 730 17.78 -3.33 -6.48
CA ALA A 730 16.59 -3.91 -5.85
C ALA A 730 15.28 -3.46 -6.52
N ILE A 731 15.25 -2.30 -7.19
CA ILE A 731 14.10 -1.81 -7.97
C ILE A 731 14.20 -2.12 -9.46
N ASP A 732 15.07 -3.06 -9.86
CA ASP A 732 15.36 -3.43 -11.25
C ASP A 732 15.90 -2.31 -12.14
N TYR A 733 16.42 -1.23 -11.57
CA TYR A 733 17.14 -0.20 -12.32
C TYR A 733 18.59 -0.61 -12.49
N LYS A 734 18.96 -0.81 -13.74
CA LYS A 734 20.34 -1.17 -14.07
C LYS A 734 21.24 0.05 -13.92
N LEU A 735 22.36 -0.13 -13.21
CA LEU A 735 23.49 0.80 -13.28
C LEU A 735 24.26 0.45 -14.56
N PRO A 736 24.16 1.23 -15.64
CA PRO A 736 24.65 0.79 -16.94
C PRO A 736 26.15 0.86 -17.03
N ASP A 737 26.70 -0.07 -17.84
CA ASP A 737 28.04 0.01 -18.39
C ASP A 737 28.02 0.90 -19.65
N PRO A 738 29.14 1.57 -20.01
CA PRO A 738 29.22 2.35 -21.25
C PRO A 738 28.91 1.60 -22.54
N SER A 739 29.04 0.27 -22.54
CA SER A 739 28.68 -0.57 -23.69
C SER A 739 27.15 -0.67 -23.87
N ALA A 740 26.36 -0.34 -22.86
CA ALA A 740 24.90 -0.38 -22.91
C ALA A 740 24.28 0.75 -23.74
N GLY A 741 25.02 1.81 -24.03
CA GLY A 741 24.57 2.92 -24.86
C GLY A 741 25.05 4.30 -24.39
N LYS A 742 24.53 5.35 -25.02
CA LYS A 742 24.83 6.75 -24.70
C LYS A 742 24.00 7.25 -23.53
N VAL A 743 24.50 8.26 -22.84
CA VAL A 743 23.73 9.03 -21.86
C VAL A 743 23.15 10.26 -22.57
N PHE A 744 21.83 10.39 -22.53
CA PHE A 744 21.15 11.58 -23.03
C PHE A 744 20.98 12.57 -21.88
N ILE A 745 21.44 13.84 -22.12
CA ILE A 745 21.35 14.91 -21.13
C ILE A 745 20.57 16.08 -21.72
N SER A 746 19.47 16.45 -21.07
CA SER A 746 18.68 17.64 -21.43
C SER A 746 18.12 18.28 -20.17
N VAL A 747 18.74 19.33 -19.71
CA VAL A 747 18.41 20.00 -18.45
C VAL A 747 17.90 21.40 -18.66
N CYS A 748 17.09 21.92 -17.72
CA CYS A 748 16.60 23.27 -17.69
C CYS A 748 17.74 24.30 -17.48
N ASP A 749 17.48 25.58 -17.74
CA ASP A 749 18.51 26.63 -17.70
C ASP A 749 19.15 26.79 -16.31
N ARG A 750 18.38 26.60 -15.24
CA ARG A 750 18.86 26.61 -13.86
C ARG A 750 19.99 25.60 -13.63
N ASP A 751 19.83 24.39 -14.18
CA ASP A 751 20.69 23.23 -13.91
C ASP A 751 21.89 23.13 -14.86
N LYS A 752 21.95 23.96 -15.93
CA LYS A 752 23.00 23.89 -16.94
C LYS A 752 24.43 24.04 -16.42
N ARG A 753 24.62 24.78 -15.32
CA ARG A 753 25.97 24.90 -14.71
C ARG A 753 26.31 23.67 -13.89
N HIS A 754 25.33 23.14 -13.18
CA HIS A 754 25.50 21.99 -12.28
C HIS A 754 25.70 20.66 -13.03
N ILE A 755 25.10 20.51 -14.20
CA ILE A 755 25.26 19.28 -15.01
C ILE A 755 26.68 19.01 -15.51
N LEU A 756 27.56 20.03 -15.50
CA LEU A 756 28.93 19.88 -15.96
C LEU A 756 29.74 18.87 -15.13
N SER A 757 29.55 18.82 -13.82
CA SER A 757 30.19 17.83 -12.94
C SER A 757 29.74 16.41 -13.28
N VAL A 758 28.45 16.19 -13.36
CA VAL A 758 27.84 14.90 -13.75
C VAL A 758 28.38 14.43 -15.12
N ALA A 759 28.34 15.32 -16.11
CA ALA A 759 28.77 15.00 -17.45
C ALA A 759 30.29 14.67 -17.55
N ARG A 760 31.12 15.33 -16.73
CA ARG A 760 32.57 15.00 -16.65
C ARG A 760 32.83 13.65 -16.06
N ILE A 761 32.13 13.29 -14.96
CA ILE A 761 32.22 11.96 -14.36
C ILE A 761 31.75 10.89 -15.35
N LEU A 762 30.63 11.08 -16.02
CA LEU A 762 30.14 10.19 -17.07
C LEU A 762 31.17 9.97 -18.20
N ARG A 763 31.82 11.05 -18.65
CA ARG A 763 32.90 10.94 -19.65
C ARG A 763 34.13 10.20 -19.12
N TYR A 764 34.50 10.47 -17.87
CA TYR A 764 35.57 9.76 -17.19
C TYR A 764 35.29 8.26 -17.08
N LEU A 765 34.05 7.91 -16.76
CA LEU A 765 33.58 6.54 -16.75
C LEU A 765 33.44 5.89 -18.13
N GLY A 766 33.69 6.64 -19.22
CA GLY A 766 33.75 6.14 -20.58
C GLY A 766 32.40 6.20 -21.34
N PHE A 767 31.37 6.84 -20.80
CA PHE A 767 30.08 7.01 -21.50
C PHE A 767 30.18 8.05 -22.62
N ASP A 768 29.56 7.76 -23.75
CA ASP A 768 29.29 8.77 -24.77
C ASP A 768 28.04 9.55 -24.39
N ILE A 769 28.09 10.87 -24.58
CA ILE A 769 27.00 11.80 -24.23
C ILE A 769 26.37 12.33 -25.49
N CYS A 770 25.04 12.33 -25.52
CA CYS A 770 24.25 13.10 -26.49
C CYS A 770 23.32 14.08 -25.76
N SER A 771 22.97 15.18 -26.43
CA SER A 771 22.22 16.28 -25.78
C SER A 771 21.50 17.14 -26.80
N THR A 772 20.42 17.80 -26.39
CA THR A 772 19.79 18.87 -27.18
C THR A 772 20.68 20.09 -27.30
N GLU A 773 20.51 20.89 -28.36
CA GLU A 773 21.37 22.04 -28.73
C GLU A 773 21.69 22.98 -27.53
N GLY A 774 20.68 23.32 -26.74
CA GLY A 774 20.84 24.27 -25.61
C GLY A 774 21.77 23.75 -24.51
N THR A 775 21.63 22.49 -24.14
CA THR A 775 22.46 21.83 -23.13
C THR A 775 23.84 21.49 -23.74
N ALA A 776 23.89 21.02 -24.98
CA ALA A 776 25.13 20.72 -25.68
C ALA A 776 26.08 21.92 -25.78
N ARG A 777 25.56 23.12 -25.97
CA ARG A 777 26.36 24.37 -25.98
C ARG A 777 27.10 24.58 -24.66
N VAL A 778 26.41 24.33 -23.56
CA VAL A 778 27.02 24.48 -22.21
C VAL A 778 28.04 23.36 -21.95
N LEU A 779 27.70 22.11 -22.29
CA LEU A 779 28.61 20.98 -22.12
C LEU A 779 29.93 21.19 -22.90
N ARG A 780 29.83 21.58 -24.18
CA ARG A 780 30.99 21.88 -25.02
C ARG A 780 31.80 23.07 -24.52
N GLY A 781 31.11 24.15 -24.07
CA GLY A 781 31.77 25.29 -23.40
C GLY A 781 32.53 24.90 -22.13
N GLY A 782 32.11 23.86 -21.46
CA GLY A 782 32.76 23.22 -20.29
C GLY A 782 33.79 22.15 -20.64
N ASN A 783 34.21 22.01 -21.91
CA ASN A 783 35.12 20.99 -22.44
C ASN A 783 34.60 19.53 -22.32
N VAL A 784 33.27 19.35 -22.33
CA VAL A 784 32.64 18.03 -22.39
C VAL A 784 32.21 17.74 -23.81
N THR A 785 32.78 16.71 -24.44
CA THR A 785 32.40 16.26 -25.77
C THR A 785 31.04 15.63 -25.75
N CYS A 786 30.12 16.10 -26.61
CA CYS A 786 28.77 15.52 -26.74
C CYS A 786 28.27 15.61 -28.19
N GLU A 787 27.46 14.66 -28.58
CA GLU A 787 26.69 14.68 -29.81
C GLU A 787 25.45 15.55 -29.66
N VAL A 788 25.09 16.29 -30.71
CA VAL A 788 23.84 17.06 -30.72
C VAL A 788 22.75 16.25 -31.37
N VAL A 789 21.63 16.11 -30.71
CA VAL A 789 20.45 15.36 -31.19
C VAL A 789 19.22 16.27 -31.27
N GLU A 790 18.30 15.92 -32.12
CA GLU A 790 16.99 16.58 -32.19
C GLU A 790 16.07 16.13 -31.07
N LYS A 791 15.14 17.02 -30.70
CA LYS A 791 14.10 16.70 -29.70
C LYS A 791 13.18 15.60 -30.23
N ILE A 792 12.44 14.94 -29.34
CA ILE A 792 11.54 13.86 -29.70
C ILE A 792 10.44 14.29 -30.68
N SER A 793 9.96 15.52 -30.61
CA SER A 793 9.00 16.12 -31.55
C SER A 793 9.67 16.70 -32.81
N GLY A 794 10.99 16.66 -32.90
CA GLY A 794 11.74 17.17 -34.07
C GLY A 794 11.75 16.21 -35.26
N PRO A 795 12.39 16.60 -36.38
CA PRO A 795 12.46 15.77 -37.55
C PRO A 795 13.18 14.44 -37.28
N HIS A 796 12.68 13.38 -37.91
CA HIS A 796 13.25 12.03 -37.86
C HIS A 796 14.23 11.71 -39.00
N ASP A 797 14.15 12.48 -40.08
CA ASP A 797 14.93 12.34 -41.33
C ASP A 797 15.94 13.47 -41.56
N GLY A 798 16.27 14.20 -40.47
CA GLY A 798 17.21 15.33 -40.54
C GLY A 798 18.69 14.91 -40.52
N GLU A 799 19.58 15.90 -40.64
CA GLU A 799 21.04 15.68 -40.51
C GLU A 799 21.49 15.21 -39.10
N ARG A 800 20.64 15.45 -38.08
CA ARG A 800 20.88 15.05 -36.71
C ARG A 800 19.92 13.92 -36.30
N PRO A 801 20.39 12.92 -35.52
CA PRO A 801 19.50 11.87 -35.05
C PRO A 801 18.44 12.42 -34.11
N ASN A 802 17.22 11.90 -34.17
CA ASN A 802 16.16 12.21 -33.25
C ASN A 802 16.31 11.36 -31.97
N ILE A 803 16.12 11.94 -30.79
CA ILE A 803 16.27 11.23 -29.52
C ILE A 803 15.25 10.08 -29.37
N GLY A 804 14.03 10.23 -29.90
CA GLY A 804 13.02 9.17 -29.89
C GLY A 804 13.46 7.94 -30.66
N ASP A 805 14.13 8.13 -31.81
CA ASP A 805 14.67 7.03 -32.61
C ASP A 805 15.82 6.33 -31.89
N LEU A 806 16.72 7.11 -31.25
CA LEU A 806 17.81 6.54 -30.47
C LEU A 806 17.32 5.70 -29.27
N ILE A 807 16.24 6.12 -28.62
CA ILE A 807 15.60 5.35 -27.54
C ILE A 807 14.95 4.08 -28.14
N ALA A 808 14.24 4.20 -29.26
CA ALA A 808 13.57 3.08 -29.92
C ALA A 808 14.58 2.01 -30.38
N ASP A 809 15.76 2.45 -30.84
CA ASP A 809 16.87 1.60 -31.29
C ASP A 809 17.68 0.98 -30.13
N GLY A 810 17.37 1.29 -28.87
CA GLY A 810 18.10 0.81 -27.70
C GLY A 810 19.52 1.40 -27.57
N LYS A 811 19.77 2.59 -28.14
CA LYS A 811 21.10 3.26 -28.11
C LYS A 811 21.30 4.18 -26.92
N ILE A 812 20.28 4.35 -26.08
CA ILE A 812 20.31 5.20 -24.88
C ILE A 812 20.26 4.32 -23.64
N ALA A 813 21.27 4.43 -22.80
CA ALA A 813 21.38 3.71 -21.54
C ALA A 813 20.69 4.45 -20.38
N VAL A 814 20.85 5.78 -20.33
CA VAL A 814 20.30 6.64 -19.27
C VAL A 814 19.86 7.97 -19.87
N ILE A 815 18.81 8.52 -19.29
CA ILE A 815 18.31 9.86 -19.57
C ILE A 815 18.40 10.71 -18.30
N VAL A 816 19.07 11.86 -18.41
CA VAL A 816 19.04 12.93 -17.39
C VAL A 816 18.22 14.08 -17.98
N ASN A 817 17.00 14.24 -17.45
CA ASN A 817 16.08 15.27 -17.91
C ASN A 817 15.43 15.99 -16.73
N THR A 818 15.94 17.19 -16.40
CA THR A 818 15.42 18.01 -15.31
C THR A 818 14.38 19.01 -15.84
N PRO A 819 13.09 18.74 -15.66
CA PRO A 819 12.04 19.63 -16.12
C PRO A 819 11.87 20.81 -15.16
N TYR A 820 11.55 21.99 -15.69
CA TYR A 820 11.23 23.17 -14.90
C TYR A 820 10.15 24.01 -15.59
N GLY A 821 9.17 24.47 -14.80
CA GLY A 821 8.11 25.35 -15.28
C GLY A 821 7.05 24.67 -16.19
N PRO A 822 6.09 25.44 -16.71
CA PRO A 822 4.91 24.93 -17.43
C PRO A 822 5.21 24.28 -18.78
N GLY A 823 6.27 24.72 -19.45
CA GLY A 823 6.66 24.21 -20.76
C GLY A 823 7.27 22.80 -20.78
N SER A 824 7.49 22.21 -19.61
CA SER A 824 8.07 20.88 -19.47
C SER A 824 7.14 19.71 -19.87
N ARG A 825 5.86 20.00 -20.09
CA ARG A 825 4.81 19.02 -20.44
C ARG A 825 4.77 18.60 -21.89
N GLY A 826 5.50 19.28 -22.80
CA GLY A 826 5.58 18.94 -24.22
C GLY A 826 6.59 17.81 -24.49
N ASP A 827 7.72 18.19 -25.10
CA ASP A 827 8.79 17.24 -25.47
C ASP A 827 9.31 16.39 -24.31
N GLY A 828 9.42 17.01 -23.11
CA GLY A 828 9.88 16.28 -21.91
C GLY A 828 8.95 15.13 -21.51
N TYR A 829 7.64 15.35 -21.58
CA TYR A 829 6.64 14.31 -21.30
C TYR A 829 6.76 13.14 -22.29
N LEU A 830 6.82 13.44 -23.59
CA LEU A 830 6.98 12.42 -24.62
C LEU A 830 8.27 11.61 -24.43
N LEU A 831 9.36 12.29 -24.09
CA LEU A 831 10.65 11.67 -23.83
C LEU A 831 10.58 10.69 -22.63
N ARG A 832 10.01 11.11 -21.52
CA ARG A 832 9.93 10.30 -20.30
C ARG A 832 8.96 9.13 -20.42
N THR A 833 7.82 9.32 -21.07
CA THR A 833 6.88 8.22 -21.34
C THR A 833 7.47 7.17 -22.28
N GLU A 834 8.23 7.57 -23.29
CA GLU A 834 8.94 6.62 -24.17
C GLU A 834 10.07 5.89 -23.42
N ALA A 835 10.80 6.60 -22.55
CA ALA A 835 11.81 6.00 -21.69
C ALA A 835 11.23 4.88 -20.82
N VAL A 836 10.13 5.14 -20.12
CA VAL A 836 9.41 4.13 -19.31
C VAL A 836 8.96 2.94 -20.15
N ARG A 837 8.37 3.23 -21.31
CA ARG A 837 7.90 2.18 -22.22
C ARG A 837 9.02 1.23 -22.65
N ARG A 838 10.25 1.73 -22.74
CA ARG A 838 11.45 0.98 -23.17
C ARG A 838 12.30 0.48 -22.02
N GLY A 839 11.95 0.78 -20.75
CA GLY A 839 12.76 0.40 -19.60
C GLY A 839 14.09 1.15 -19.51
N VAL A 840 14.15 2.40 -20.02
CA VAL A 840 15.34 3.27 -19.92
C VAL A 840 15.23 4.11 -18.65
N THR A 841 16.26 4.07 -17.79
CA THR A 841 16.30 4.86 -16.57
C THR A 841 16.27 6.36 -16.88
N CYS A 842 15.33 7.08 -16.25
CA CYS A 842 15.17 8.52 -16.41
C CYS A 842 15.31 9.23 -15.07
N VAL A 843 16.38 10.01 -14.92
CA VAL A 843 16.68 10.81 -13.74
C VAL A 843 16.18 12.23 -13.94
N THR A 844 15.34 12.72 -13.04
CA THR A 844 14.61 13.98 -13.23
C THR A 844 15.03 15.13 -12.32
N ALA A 845 15.95 14.88 -11.38
CA ALA A 845 16.51 15.88 -10.47
C ALA A 845 18.05 15.91 -10.52
N MET A 846 18.65 17.07 -10.27
CA MET A 846 20.12 17.21 -10.28
C MET A 846 20.79 16.47 -9.12
N SER A 847 20.20 16.49 -7.94
CA SER A 847 20.68 15.76 -6.76
C SER A 847 20.69 14.25 -7.02
N ALA A 848 19.59 13.72 -7.56
CA ALA A 848 19.49 12.32 -7.97
C ALA A 848 20.50 11.97 -9.07
N ALA A 849 20.75 12.88 -10.04
CA ALA A 849 21.76 12.67 -11.08
C ALA A 849 23.19 12.57 -10.51
N ASN A 850 23.54 13.41 -9.55
CA ASN A 850 24.82 13.32 -8.86
C ASN A 850 24.99 11.99 -8.11
N THR A 851 23.99 11.62 -7.31
CA THR A 851 23.98 10.37 -6.54
C THR A 851 24.06 9.13 -7.46
N TYR A 852 23.28 9.13 -8.55
CA TYR A 852 23.25 8.05 -9.53
C TYR A 852 24.63 7.84 -10.20
N VAL A 853 25.28 8.94 -10.59
CA VAL A 853 26.62 8.86 -11.22
C VAL A 853 27.68 8.42 -10.21
N SER A 854 27.61 8.88 -8.97
CA SER A 854 28.50 8.41 -7.90
C SER A 854 28.32 6.92 -7.59
N ALA A 855 27.09 6.41 -7.71
CA ALA A 855 26.81 4.98 -7.56
C ALA A 855 27.44 4.15 -8.69
N ILE A 856 27.36 4.63 -9.95
CA ILE A 856 28.05 3.97 -11.08
C ILE A 856 29.56 3.97 -10.85
N GLU A 857 30.13 5.07 -10.37
CA GLU A 857 31.56 5.18 -10.07
C GLU A 857 31.98 4.18 -9.00
N ALA A 858 31.24 4.13 -7.86
CA ALA A 858 31.52 3.21 -6.75
C ALA A 858 31.48 1.73 -7.19
N VAL A 859 30.47 1.32 -7.94
CA VAL A 859 30.37 -0.04 -8.47
C VAL A 859 31.53 -0.40 -9.38
N ARG A 860 32.04 0.54 -10.19
CA ARG A 860 33.16 0.30 -11.08
C ARG A 860 34.51 0.24 -10.36
N GLU A 861 34.72 1.05 -9.37
CA GLU A 861 35.92 1.01 -8.53
C GLU A 861 36.02 -0.34 -7.80
N ASP A 862 34.91 -0.82 -7.29
CA ASP A 862 34.83 -2.11 -6.62
C ASP A 862 35.11 -3.28 -7.58
N GLN A 863 34.55 -3.29 -8.79
CA GLN A 863 34.80 -4.27 -9.83
C GLN A 863 36.31 -4.33 -10.23
N GLN A 864 36.99 -3.18 -10.25
CA GLN A 864 38.43 -3.12 -10.55
C GLN A 864 39.31 -3.66 -9.40
N GLY A 865 38.84 -3.55 -8.16
CA GLY A 865 39.51 -4.06 -6.98
C GLY A 865 39.45 -5.58 -6.82
N HIS A 866 38.39 -6.25 -7.29
CA HIS A 866 38.13 -7.68 -7.07
C HIS A 866 38.37 -8.60 -8.29
N GLY A 867 38.74 -8.06 -9.44
CA GLY A 867 39.31 -8.83 -10.58
C GLY A 867 38.34 -9.75 -11.34
N SER A 868 37.04 -9.69 -11.14
CA SER A 868 36.03 -10.48 -11.87
C SER A 868 34.96 -9.59 -12.47
N ALA A 869 34.77 -9.63 -13.79
CA ALA A 869 33.74 -8.86 -14.49
C ALA A 869 32.29 -9.29 -14.16
N ASN A 870 32.09 -10.38 -13.43
CA ASN A 870 30.81 -10.92 -13.04
C ASN A 870 30.50 -10.81 -11.53
N ASP A 871 31.48 -10.37 -10.74
CA ASP A 871 31.31 -10.21 -9.30
C ASP A 871 31.11 -8.70 -9.02
N MET A 872 29.92 -8.30 -8.64
CA MET A 872 29.64 -6.90 -8.31
C MET A 872 30.26 -6.47 -6.98
N GLY A 873 31.05 -7.31 -6.35
CA GLY A 873 31.93 -7.04 -5.20
C GLY A 873 31.30 -6.39 -3.97
N MET A 874 30.04 -6.02 -4.05
CA MET A 874 29.33 -5.34 -2.96
C MET A 874 29.11 -6.29 -1.79
N ASP A 875 29.63 -5.96 -0.63
CA ASP A 875 29.46 -6.73 0.59
C ASP A 875 28.00 -6.98 0.91
N VAL A 876 27.62 -8.24 1.13
CA VAL A 876 26.29 -8.62 1.62
C VAL A 876 26.35 -8.69 3.15
N ILE A 877 25.52 -7.93 3.80
CA ILE A 877 25.39 -7.89 5.26
C ILE A 877 24.01 -8.43 5.63
N ALA A 878 23.94 -9.43 6.51
CA ALA A 878 22.67 -9.88 7.04
C ALA A 878 22.10 -8.82 7.99
N LEU A 879 20.81 -8.49 7.84
CA LEU A 879 20.15 -7.50 8.70
C LEU A 879 20.20 -7.90 10.18
N GLN A 880 20.18 -9.21 10.47
CA GLN A 880 20.29 -9.78 11.81
C GLN A 880 21.67 -9.59 12.45
N ASP A 881 22.74 -9.41 11.63
CA ASP A 881 24.10 -9.17 12.12
C ASP A 881 24.33 -7.70 12.52
N LEU A 882 23.41 -6.82 12.15
CA LEU A 882 23.42 -5.44 12.64
C LEU A 882 23.04 -5.42 14.12
N PRO A 883 23.64 -4.52 14.91
CA PRO A 883 23.32 -4.44 16.32
C PRO A 883 21.82 -4.19 16.55
N GLN A 884 21.15 -5.06 17.29
CA GLN A 884 19.71 -4.98 17.58
C GLN A 884 19.51 -4.55 19.03
N HIS A 885 18.47 -3.73 19.27
CA HIS A 885 17.98 -3.40 20.60
C HIS A 885 16.75 -4.25 20.91
N THR A 886 16.79 -4.98 22.02
CA THR A 886 15.66 -5.83 22.46
C THR A 886 14.83 -5.06 23.49
N VAL A 887 13.55 -4.90 23.23
CA VAL A 887 12.59 -4.17 24.08
C VAL A 887 11.57 -5.15 24.67
#